data_e7fded8df597ada521f86b39be141829
#
_entry.id   e7fded8df597ada521f86b39be141829
#
_cell.length_a   1.000
_cell.length_b   1.000
_cell.length_c   1.000
_cell.angle_alpha   90.00
_cell.angle_beta   90.00
_cell.angle_gamma   90.00
#
_symmetry.space_group_name_H-M   'P 1'
#
loop_
_entity.id
_entity.type
_entity.pdbx_description
1 polymer ?
#
loop_
_entity_poly.entity_id
_entity_poly.type
_entity_poly.pdbx_seq_one_letter_code
_entity_poly.pdbx_strand_id
1 'polypeptide(L)'
;MALPCAAQVQAQQANFDIPAQSLGNALQTFGQQADLQVLYNQDSVQGKRSTAIKGSLQPDQALTQLLLGTGVTYQRQGNTVTLGQSGGSVQLGTTNISTQGLGSTTEGTGSYTTGQSNSATRLDLSLRETPQSVSVITRQQMDDQGLTELAQVMQQTPGITVNRESSEGYVYYSRGFEIQNFQYDGIPSLGTDGGNIRDNYSIGNTLIYDRIEVLKGATGLVNGIGYPSGVINMVRKRPTREFQGHVAAGAGSWDRYTSEVDVSGPLVEGGAIRGRMVAGTGKRNSFIDYQKGEQNVFYGILEGDLSDSTTLSVGYDYQKNNNDATTNTSLPVFYKNGNRIKFSRSTNPADKYAYRNQETQHAFVGLDHQFDNDWTFKATVNTRKYTSREIIAGMSSEHVNLDNSQDYGYLPPGGVANFGSNSDEKSFDAYAKGPFSLFGRTHELVLGYNYSHATTRSKRIDGTTTKVIDDVLNWNNSMPYPTDWAWWSTFDIKSTQKVSYAAVILKPTDALNFILGARVTDYDWQIDRVNALRQLPRISTTNSGEVIPYAGVTYDLDDYHTVYASYTDIFKPQPYSLDVSGKSLEPLTGQSYEVGIKGEYFDRRLNASLALFQLKQDNLGENTGIMGVDGFEAMRAIKGATTNGIELEMAGEVLPDWNVNAGYVYQESYDAKNKRVATTQPQHLFKVATTYRLPAELNKVTVGGNMQWQSATSFVDNSFVDADYNQLPSHKFTRASYAVVGLMSSYDFNQNLKATVNLNNVFDRTYYSGIGTYNSIYYGDPRNVMFNVKYSF
;
A
#
# COMPACT_ATOMS: atom_id res chain seq x y z
N MET A 1 19.95 48.81 33.77
CA MET A 1 19.96 48.83 32.31
C MET A 1 18.58 48.46 31.79
N ALA A 2 18.02 49.29 30.97
CA ALA A 2 16.58 49.39 30.69
C ALA A 2 16.01 48.21 29.90
N LEU A 3 14.88 47.65 30.36
CA LEU A 3 13.97 46.80 29.62
C LEU A 3 13.23 47.63 28.55
N PRO A 4 13.08 47.15 27.33
CA PRO A 4 12.24 47.84 26.35
C PRO A 4 10.77 47.60 26.69
N CYS A 5 10.03 48.69 26.81
CA CYS A 5 8.59 48.78 26.98
C CYS A 5 7.90 48.21 25.72
N ALA A 6 7.09 47.17 25.88
CA ALA A 6 6.19 46.70 24.81
C ALA A 6 5.10 47.77 24.59
N ALA A 7 5.11 48.40 23.43
CA ALA A 7 4.04 49.25 22.98
C ALA A 7 2.77 48.46 22.78
N GLN A 8 1.75 48.68 23.62
CA GLN A 8 0.38 48.21 23.34
C GLN A 8 -0.15 48.94 22.10
N VAL A 9 -0.32 48.20 21.02
CA VAL A 9 -1.05 48.67 19.83
C VAL A 9 -2.54 48.80 20.27
N GLN A 10 -2.99 50.03 20.47
CA GLN A 10 -4.44 50.33 20.65
C GLN A 10 -5.16 49.93 19.36
N ALA A 11 -6.11 48.98 19.45
CA ALA A 11 -6.92 48.59 18.34
C ALA A 11 -7.75 49.80 17.84
N GLN A 12 -7.54 50.21 16.60
CA GLN A 12 -8.13 51.35 15.97
C GLN A 12 -9.66 51.05 15.75
N GLN A 13 -10.56 51.89 16.17
CA GLN A 13 -12.00 51.80 15.92
C GLN A 13 -12.27 52.11 14.44
N ALA A 14 -13.13 51.30 13.81
CA ALA A 14 -13.63 51.53 12.45
C ALA A 14 -15.14 51.85 12.48
N ASN A 15 -15.60 52.60 11.46
CA ASN A 15 -17.02 52.95 11.36
C ASN A 15 -17.74 51.96 10.46
N PHE A 16 -18.70 51.24 11.02
CA PHE A 16 -19.42 50.18 10.32
C PHE A 16 -20.85 50.65 10.00
N ASP A 17 -21.32 50.34 8.76
CA ASP A 17 -22.71 50.45 8.32
C ASP A 17 -23.02 49.23 7.42
N ILE A 18 -23.40 48.11 8.04
CA ILE A 18 -23.61 46.84 7.37
C ILE A 18 -25.05 46.37 7.68
N PRO A 19 -25.97 46.38 6.74
CA PRO A 19 -27.33 45.90 6.96
C PRO A 19 -27.37 44.37 7.10
N ALA A 20 -28.44 43.83 7.69
CA ALA A 20 -28.65 42.39 7.75
C ALA A 20 -28.83 41.81 6.34
N GLN A 21 -27.90 40.98 5.89
CA GLN A 21 -27.81 40.41 4.54
C GLN A 21 -27.25 39.00 4.56
N SER A 22 -26.98 38.38 3.39
CA SER A 22 -26.30 37.10 3.36
C SER A 22 -24.94 37.22 4.08
N LEU A 23 -24.57 36.19 4.85
CA LEU A 23 -23.36 36.26 5.68
C LEU A 23 -22.10 36.51 4.86
N GLY A 24 -21.97 35.91 3.66
CA GLY A 24 -20.82 36.11 2.78
C GLY A 24 -20.68 37.59 2.34
N ASN A 25 -21.77 38.24 1.92
CA ASN A 25 -21.78 39.66 1.54
C ASN A 25 -21.45 40.57 2.74
N ALA A 26 -22.02 40.27 3.90
CA ALA A 26 -21.77 41.04 5.12
C ALA A 26 -20.28 40.95 5.55
N LEU A 27 -19.65 39.79 5.42
CA LEU A 27 -18.25 39.60 5.72
C LEU A 27 -17.32 40.30 4.73
N GLN A 28 -17.67 40.34 3.46
CA GLN A 28 -16.95 41.10 2.45
C GLN A 28 -17.00 42.61 2.77
N THR A 29 -18.20 43.14 3.10
CA THR A 29 -18.36 44.55 3.50
C THR A 29 -17.61 44.86 4.81
N PHE A 30 -17.62 43.94 5.76
CA PHE A 30 -16.89 44.07 7.00
C PHE A 30 -15.38 44.18 6.76
N GLY A 31 -14.82 43.27 5.92
CA GLY A 31 -13.38 43.27 5.59
C GLY A 31 -12.96 44.62 4.97
N GLN A 32 -13.78 45.18 4.08
CA GLN A 32 -13.54 46.49 3.45
C GLN A 32 -13.60 47.66 4.45
N GLN A 33 -14.57 47.64 5.38
CA GLN A 33 -14.73 48.71 6.37
C GLN A 33 -13.75 48.64 7.52
N ALA A 34 -13.29 47.44 7.84
CA ALA A 34 -12.31 47.20 8.91
C ALA A 34 -10.84 47.20 8.44
N ASP A 35 -10.61 47.26 7.15
CA ASP A 35 -9.29 47.04 6.49
C ASP A 35 -8.64 45.74 6.93
N LEU A 36 -9.45 44.65 6.94
CA LEU A 36 -9.09 43.31 7.33
C LEU A 36 -9.32 42.32 6.20
N GLN A 37 -8.43 41.36 6.05
CA GLN A 37 -8.64 40.22 5.16
C GLN A 37 -9.50 39.20 5.87
N VAL A 38 -10.66 38.83 5.27
CA VAL A 38 -11.57 37.84 5.86
C VAL A 38 -11.54 36.56 5.02
N LEU A 39 -11.11 35.48 5.63
CA LEU A 39 -11.01 34.15 5.01
C LEU A 39 -12.13 33.24 5.55
N TYR A 40 -12.90 32.63 4.66
CA TYR A 40 -13.94 31.67 5.05
C TYR A 40 -14.17 30.65 3.92
N ASN A 41 -14.59 29.44 4.30
CA ASN A 41 -15.11 28.47 3.35
C ASN A 41 -16.53 28.86 2.95
N GLN A 42 -16.88 28.76 1.66
CA GLN A 42 -18.19 29.11 1.14
C GLN A 42 -19.33 28.35 1.84
N ASP A 43 -19.11 27.09 2.20
CA ASP A 43 -20.08 26.25 2.93
C ASP A 43 -20.35 26.74 4.35
N SER A 44 -19.36 27.38 5.00
CA SER A 44 -19.52 27.92 6.37
C SER A 44 -20.44 29.12 6.43
N VAL A 45 -20.69 29.81 5.32
CA VAL A 45 -21.51 31.03 5.21
C VAL A 45 -22.76 30.85 4.36
N GLN A 46 -22.89 29.77 3.60
CA GLN A 46 -24.00 29.49 2.70
C GLN A 46 -25.32 29.33 3.50
N GLY A 47 -26.37 29.95 3.03
CA GLY A 47 -27.69 29.93 3.68
C GLY A 47 -27.80 30.69 4.99
N LYS A 48 -26.72 31.31 5.50
CA LYS A 48 -26.74 32.10 6.75
C LYS A 48 -26.93 33.58 6.50
N ARG A 49 -27.55 34.28 7.47
CA ARG A 49 -27.76 35.72 7.44
C ARG A 49 -27.07 36.38 8.62
N SER A 50 -26.41 37.51 8.37
CA SER A 50 -25.77 38.32 9.39
C SER A 50 -26.79 39.17 10.16
N THR A 51 -26.47 39.59 11.38
CA THR A 51 -27.10 40.71 12.05
C THR A 51 -26.64 42.03 11.44
N ALA A 52 -27.45 43.09 11.54
CA ALA A 52 -27.05 44.45 11.13
C ALA A 52 -26.13 45.05 12.17
N ILE A 53 -25.06 45.74 11.73
CA ILE A 53 -24.17 46.53 12.56
C ILE A 53 -24.05 47.95 12.04
N LYS A 54 -24.12 48.95 12.97
CA LYS A 54 -23.96 50.38 12.64
C LYS A 54 -23.29 51.13 13.78
N GLY A 55 -22.26 51.91 13.45
CA GLY A 55 -21.53 52.77 14.38
C GLY A 55 -20.03 52.53 14.44
N SER A 56 -19.36 53.29 15.30
CA SER A 56 -17.91 53.16 15.53
C SER A 56 -17.65 52.07 16.54
N LEU A 57 -17.09 50.95 16.09
CA LEU A 57 -16.80 49.76 16.91
C LEU A 57 -15.36 49.30 16.70
N GLN A 58 -14.84 48.55 17.66
CA GLN A 58 -13.62 47.77 17.42
C GLN A 58 -13.94 46.63 16.44
N PRO A 59 -13.03 46.27 15.51
CA PRO A 59 -13.29 45.24 14.52
C PRO A 59 -13.76 43.89 15.12
N ASP A 60 -13.18 43.45 16.23
CA ASP A 60 -13.57 42.21 16.89
C ASP A 60 -14.98 42.29 17.51
N GLN A 61 -15.36 43.42 18.02
CA GLN A 61 -16.71 43.64 18.53
C GLN A 61 -17.78 43.66 17.42
N ALA A 62 -17.45 44.34 16.31
CA ALA A 62 -18.30 44.40 15.12
C ALA A 62 -18.46 43.00 14.52
N LEU A 63 -17.40 42.22 14.41
CA LEU A 63 -17.46 40.86 13.87
C LEU A 63 -18.23 39.90 14.76
N THR A 64 -18.07 40.01 16.10
CA THR A 64 -18.85 39.22 17.05
C THR A 64 -20.34 39.50 16.93
N GLN A 65 -20.75 40.77 16.79
CA GLN A 65 -22.14 41.14 16.55
C GLN A 65 -22.66 40.65 15.20
N LEU A 66 -21.88 40.77 14.15
CA LEU A 66 -22.23 40.35 12.79
C LEU A 66 -22.48 38.83 12.69
N LEU A 67 -21.76 38.05 13.49
CA LEU A 67 -21.84 36.60 13.53
C LEU A 67 -22.88 36.04 14.52
N LEU A 68 -23.55 36.91 15.30
CA LEU A 68 -24.49 36.50 16.33
C LEU A 68 -25.65 35.68 15.71
N GLY A 69 -25.90 34.47 16.24
CA GLY A 69 -26.95 33.56 15.76
C GLY A 69 -26.62 32.78 14.50
N THR A 70 -25.44 32.95 13.91
CA THR A 70 -25.04 32.21 12.70
C THR A 70 -24.38 30.87 13.01
N GLY A 71 -23.93 30.63 14.26
CA GLY A 71 -23.18 29.44 14.64
C GLY A 71 -21.74 29.42 14.06
N VAL A 72 -21.27 30.56 13.55
CA VAL A 72 -19.89 30.71 13.03
C VAL A 72 -19.02 31.41 14.06
N THR A 73 -17.85 30.89 14.32
CA THR A 73 -16.82 31.49 15.17
C THR A 73 -15.67 32.06 14.32
N TYR A 74 -14.84 32.90 14.90
CA TYR A 74 -13.69 33.44 14.18
C TYR A 74 -12.43 33.46 15.05
N GLN A 75 -11.29 33.46 14.37
CA GLN A 75 -9.98 33.76 14.94
C GLN A 75 -9.34 34.90 14.14
N ARG A 76 -8.69 35.82 14.85
CA ARG A 76 -7.95 36.92 14.23
C ARG A 76 -6.46 36.80 14.52
N GLN A 77 -5.65 36.87 13.47
CA GLN A 77 -4.19 36.89 13.57
C GLN A 77 -3.66 38.08 12.74
N GLY A 78 -3.23 39.12 13.45
CA GLY A 78 -2.81 40.37 12.80
C GLY A 78 -3.94 41.02 12.00
N ASN A 79 -3.76 41.15 10.68
CA ASN A 79 -4.74 41.76 9.74
C ASN A 79 -5.67 40.75 9.07
N THR A 80 -5.60 39.48 9.44
CA THR A 80 -6.42 38.38 8.85
C THR A 80 -7.38 37.83 9.88
N VAL A 81 -8.64 37.66 9.46
CA VAL A 81 -9.74 37.01 10.21
C VAL A 81 -10.08 35.72 9.50
N THR A 82 -10.04 34.58 10.20
CA THR A 82 -10.47 33.29 9.69
C THR A 82 -11.72 32.79 10.39
N LEU A 83 -12.74 32.36 9.66
CA LEU A 83 -14.01 31.89 10.18
C LEU A 83 -14.08 30.37 10.23
N GLY A 84 -14.64 29.82 11.33
CA GLY A 84 -14.91 28.38 11.57
C GLY A 84 -16.26 28.14 12.22
N GLN A 85 -16.73 26.89 12.26
CA GLN A 85 -17.97 26.53 12.97
C GLN A 85 -17.69 26.23 14.46
N SER A 86 -18.63 26.56 15.36
CA SER A 86 -18.52 26.29 16.81
C SER A 86 -18.51 24.80 17.10
N GLY A 87 -17.37 24.28 17.56
CA GLY A 87 -17.29 22.90 18.06
C GLY A 87 -15.92 22.25 17.81
N GLY A 88 -14.88 22.79 18.41
CA GLY A 88 -13.57 22.14 18.41
C GLY A 88 -12.44 23.16 18.27
N SER A 89 -11.44 23.08 19.13
CA SER A 89 -10.20 23.79 18.96
C SER A 89 -9.53 23.32 17.66
N VAL A 90 -9.68 24.09 16.58
CA VAL A 90 -8.94 23.83 15.34
C VAL A 90 -7.50 24.22 15.59
N GLN A 91 -6.67 23.24 15.93
CA GLN A 91 -5.24 23.35 15.71
C GLN A 91 -5.09 23.35 14.18
N LEU A 92 -4.80 24.52 13.60
CA LEU A 92 -4.43 24.67 12.19
C LEU A 92 -3.12 23.91 11.93
N GLY A 93 -3.23 22.61 11.74
CA GLY A 93 -2.31 21.92 10.88
C GLY A 93 -2.51 22.53 9.49
N THR A 94 -1.43 22.97 8.85
CA THR A 94 -1.42 23.52 7.50
C THR A 94 -2.27 22.66 6.57
N THR A 95 -3.45 23.15 6.25
CA THR A 95 -4.29 22.54 5.22
C THR A 95 -3.61 22.82 3.90
N ASN A 96 -2.77 21.93 3.45
CA ASN A 96 -2.31 21.91 2.08
C ASN A 96 -3.54 21.64 1.21
N ILE A 97 -4.15 22.67 0.66
CA ILE A 97 -5.03 22.54 -0.49
C ILE A 97 -4.10 22.22 -1.66
N SER A 98 -3.69 20.95 -1.77
CA SER A 98 -3.10 20.48 -2.99
C SER A 98 -4.24 20.32 -3.99
N THR A 99 -4.28 21.19 -5.00
CA THR A 99 -5.13 21.03 -6.21
C THR A 99 -4.76 19.78 -7.01
N GLN A 100 -4.09 18.81 -6.40
CA GLN A 100 -3.57 17.60 -7.04
C GLN A 100 -4.48 16.44 -6.68
N GLY A 101 -5.24 15.98 -7.65
CA GLY A 101 -6.25 14.92 -7.61
C GLY A 101 -5.78 13.49 -7.21
N LEU A 102 -4.83 13.36 -6.27
CA LEU A 102 -4.41 12.09 -5.67
C LEU A 102 -5.07 11.83 -4.31
N GLY A 103 -6.19 12.48 -4.00
CA GLY A 103 -6.81 12.46 -2.68
C GLY A 103 -6.18 13.49 -1.73
N SER A 104 -6.75 13.70 -0.56
CA SER A 104 -6.18 14.62 0.42
C SER A 104 -4.94 14.02 1.06
N THR A 105 -3.87 14.84 1.24
CA THR A 105 -2.69 14.48 2.03
C THR A 105 -3.10 14.02 3.42
N THR A 106 -2.48 12.93 3.91
CA THR A 106 -2.74 12.41 5.26
C THR A 106 -1.69 12.84 6.28
N GLU A 107 -0.52 13.29 5.80
CA GLU A 107 0.54 13.83 6.65
C GLU A 107 0.07 15.08 7.39
N GLY A 108 0.33 15.16 8.69
CA GLY A 108 -0.04 16.30 9.54
C GLY A 108 -1.51 16.36 9.95
N THR A 109 -2.37 15.45 9.46
CA THR A 109 -3.81 15.45 9.80
C THR A 109 -4.11 14.86 11.18
N GLY A 110 -3.20 14.08 11.76
CA GLY A 110 -3.47 13.33 12.99
C GLY A 110 -4.47 12.18 12.83
N SER A 111 -4.98 11.92 11.64
CA SER A 111 -6.08 11.00 11.37
C SER A 111 -5.62 9.63 10.87
N TYR A 112 -6.41 8.59 11.19
CA TYR A 112 -6.27 7.24 10.64
C TYR A 112 -7.14 7.00 9.39
N THR A 113 -7.73 8.06 8.84
CA THR A 113 -8.50 8.00 7.59
C THR A 113 -8.18 9.16 6.66
N THR A 114 -8.71 9.14 5.45
CA THR A 114 -8.59 10.20 4.44
C THR A 114 -9.98 10.64 3.96
N GLY A 115 -10.07 11.88 3.51
CA GLY A 115 -11.33 12.42 2.95
C GLY A 115 -11.60 11.99 1.52
N GLN A 116 -10.58 11.53 0.77
CA GLN A 116 -10.71 11.21 -0.66
C GLN A 116 -9.73 10.13 -1.08
N SER A 117 -10.13 9.33 -2.09
CA SER A 117 -9.26 8.40 -2.81
C SER A 117 -9.63 8.39 -4.30
N ASN A 118 -8.64 8.31 -5.17
CA ASN A 118 -8.83 8.16 -6.62
C ASN A 118 -8.35 6.80 -7.14
N SER A 119 -8.02 5.88 -6.27
CA SER A 119 -7.48 4.56 -6.62
C SER A 119 -8.47 3.67 -7.37
N ALA A 120 -9.79 3.91 -7.25
CA ALA A 120 -10.81 3.10 -7.92
C ALA A 120 -11.12 3.57 -9.36
N THR A 121 -11.23 4.88 -9.58
CA THR A 121 -11.78 5.45 -10.82
C THR A 121 -10.98 6.61 -11.42
N ARG A 122 -9.91 7.08 -10.80
CA ARG A 122 -9.21 8.36 -11.10
C ARG A 122 -10.04 9.62 -10.79
N LEU A 123 -11.28 9.48 -10.35
CA LEU A 123 -12.09 10.57 -9.84
C LEU A 123 -11.84 10.74 -8.33
N ASP A 124 -11.88 11.97 -7.85
CA ASP A 124 -11.62 12.27 -6.43
C ASP A 124 -12.90 12.03 -5.61
N LEU A 125 -13.19 10.75 -5.35
CA LEU A 125 -14.36 10.33 -4.57
C LEU A 125 -13.99 10.22 -3.09
N SER A 126 -14.92 10.53 -2.21
CA SER A 126 -14.81 10.13 -0.80
C SER A 126 -14.82 8.60 -0.68
N LEU A 127 -14.37 8.06 0.46
CA LEU A 127 -14.46 6.64 0.71
C LEU A 127 -15.91 6.16 0.69
N ARG A 128 -16.86 7.00 1.11
CA ARG A 128 -18.30 6.74 1.09
C ARG A 128 -18.85 6.64 -0.33
N GLU A 129 -18.47 7.56 -1.22
CA GLU A 129 -18.93 7.61 -2.62
C GLU A 129 -18.33 6.52 -3.51
N THR A 130 -17.21 5.92 -3.09
CA THR A 130 -16.52 4.88 -3.86
C THR A 130 -17.25 3.54 -3.74
N PRO A 131 -17.84 2.95 -4.81
CA PRO A 131 -18.61 1.70 -4.71
C PRO A 131 -17.71 0.45 -4.70
N GLN A 132 -16.60 0.49 -3.99
CA GLN A 132 -15.67 -0.63 -3.73
C GLN A 132 -15.03 -0.46 -2.36
N SER A 133 -14.59 -1.57 -1.78
CA SER A 133 -13.85 -1.56 -0.52
C SER A 133 -12.43 -1.00 -0.72
N VAL A 134 -12.10 0.06 0.02
CA VAL A 134 -10.79 0.72 0.03
C VAL A 134 -10.30 0.86 1.46
N SER A 135 -9.14 0.32 1.77
CA SER A 135 -8.44 0.56 3.04
C SER A 135 -7.33 1.58 2.83
N VAL A 136 -7.19 2.52 3.75
CA VAL A 136 -6.12 3.52 3.72
C VAL A 136 -5.33 3.45 5.02
N ILE A 137 -4.01 3.26 4.92
CA ILE A 137 -3.09 3.36 6.04
C ILE A 137 -2.37 4.71 5.91
N THR A 138 -2.70 5.62 6.80
CA THR A 138 -2.23 7.01 6.77
C THR A 138 -0.81 7.14 7.29
N ARG A 139 -0.16 8.29 7.00
CA ARG A 139 1.16 8.60 7.58
C ARG A 139 1.12 8.57 9.11
N GLN A 140 0.06 9.13 9.72
CA GLN A 140 -0.10 9.14 11.17
C GLN A 140 -0.12 7.71 11.75
N GLN A 141 -0.88 6.79 11.15
CA GLN A 141 -0.92 5.40 11.61
C GLN A 141 0.46 4.72 11.44
N MET A 142 1.15 4.96 10.32
CA MET A 142 2.48 4.40 10.09
C MET A 142 3.49 4.89 11.14
N ASP A 143 3.46 6.18 11.47
CA ASP A 143 4.34 6.78 12.48
C ASP A 143 4.04 6.25 13.90
N ASP A 144 2.78 6.23 14.30
CA ASP A 144 2.37 5.78 15.64
C ASP A 144 2.68 4.31 15.89
N GLN A 145 2.41 3.45 14.90
CA GLN A 145 2.60 2.01 14.99
C GLN A 145 4.02 1.55 14.61
N GLY A 146 4.90 2.47 14.18
CA GLY A 146 6.28 2.18 13.80
C GLY A 146 6.40 1.31 12.55
N LEU A 147 5.53 1.50 11.55
CA LEU A 147 5.47 0.71 10.32
C LEU A 147 6.45 1.27 9.28
N THR A 148 7.66 0.76 9.26
CA THR A 148 8.75 1.27 8.41
C THR A 148 8.92 0.51 7.09
N GLU A 149 8.24 -0.62 6.92
CA GLU A 149 8.29 -1.46 5.73
C GLU A 149 6.87 -1.77 5.22
N LEU A 150 6.70 -1.91 3.92
CA LEU A 150 5.41 -2.22 3.28
C LEU A 150 4.77 -3.50 3.86
N ALA A 151 5.59 -4.53 4.13
CA ALA A 151 5.10 -5.78 4.72
C ALA A 151 4.45 -5.55 6.10
N GLN A 152 5.00 -4.67 6.93
CA GLN A 152 4.42 -4.30 8.23
C GLN A 152 3.10 -3.54 8.06
N VAL A 153 3.03 -2.63 7.06
CA VAL A 153 1.77 -1.94 6.72
C VAL A 153 0.70 -2.95 6.32
N MET A 154 1.03 -3.88 5.43
CA MET A 154 0.07 -4.92 4.99
C MET A 154 -0.34 -5.85 6.14
N GLN A 155 0.55 -6.14 7.09
CA GLN A 155 0.20 -6.91 8.29
C GLN A 155 -0.88 -6.22 9.14
N GLN A 156 -0.92 -4.89 9.16
CA GLN A 156 -1.94 -4.13 9.88
C GLN A 156 -3.14 -3.71 9.02
N THR A 157 -3.04 -3.79 7.69
CA THR A 157 -4.15 -3.42 6.78
C THR A 157 -5.33 -4.40 6.94
N PRO A 158 -6.55 -3.93 7.24
CA PRO A 158 -7.73 -4.77 7.30
C PRO A 158 -7.95 -5.58 6.01
N GLY A 159 -8.40 -6.84 6.15
CA GLY A 159 -8.72 -7.70 5.00
C GLY A 159 -7.53 -8.28 4.23
N ILE A 160 -6.30 -7.92 4.57
CA ILE A 160 -5.10 -8.42 3.91
C ILE A 160 -4.44 -9.52 4.72
N THR A 161 -4.22 -10.69 4.09
CA THR A 161 -3.40 -11.77 4.65
C THR A 161 -1.98 -11.64 4.11
N VAL A 162 -1.00 -11.77 5.00
CA VAL A 162 0.42 -11.74 4.64
C VAL A 162 1.02 -13.11 4.88
N ASN A 163 1.67 -13.70 3.88
CA ASN A 163 2.42 -14.94 3.98
C ASN A 163 3.90 -14.65 3.72
N ARG A 164 4.77 -14.97 4.68
CA ARG A 164 6.21 -14.84 4.49
C ARG A 164 6.73 -16.09 3.79
N GLU A 165 7.28 -15.94 2.61
CA GLU A 165 7.74 -17.07 1.78
C GLU A 165 9.24 -17.34 1.90
N SER A 166 9.99 -16.30 2.24
CA SER A 166 11.45 -16.36 2.38
C SER A 166 11.92 -15.34 3.41
N SER A 167 13.23 -15.18 3.56
CA SER A 167 13.78 -14.19 4.50
C SER A 167 13.24 -12.78 4.27
N GLU A 168 13.19 -12.35 3.01
CA GLU A 168 12.76 -11.01 2.57
C GLU A 168 11.61 -11.06 1.56
N GLY A 169 10.99 -12.21 1.35
CA GLY A 169 9.86 -12.37 0.43
C GLY A 169 8.55 -12.45 1.18
N TYR A 170 7.58 -11.62 0.79
CA TYR A 170 6.22 -11.62 1.31
C TYR A 170 5.23 -11.64 0.16
N VAL A 171 4.16 -12.41 0.32
CA VAL A 171 3.03 -12.42 -0.59
C VAL A 171 1.80 -11.93 0.17
N TYR A 172 1.05 -11.07 -0.50
CA TYR A 172 -0.16 -10.46 0.03
C TYR A 172 -1.38 -11.06 -0.63
N TYR A 173 -2.39 -11.35 0.17
CA TYR A 173 -3.64 -11.92 -0.32
C TYR A 173 -4.82 -11.07 0.13
N SER A 174 -5.77 -10.88 -0.75
CA SER A 174 -7.06 -10.30 -0.46
C SER A 174 -8.14 -11.21 -1.03
N ARG A 175 -9.17 -11.49 -0.25
CA ARG A 175 -10.37 -12.21 -0.70
C ARG A 175 -10.06 -13.54 -1.40
N GLY A 176 -9.06 -14.27 -0.92
CA GLY A 176 -8.69 -15.60 -1.45
C GLY A 176 -7.67 -15.60 -2.58
N PHE A 177 -7.28 -14.45 -3.12
CA PHE A 177 -6.35 -14.34 -4.24
C PHE A 177 -5.12 -13.48 -3.92
N GLU A 178 -4.01 -13.77 -4.57
CA GLU A 178 -2.75 -13.04 -4.43
C GLU A 178 -2.85 -11.64 -5.06
N ILE A 179 -2.34 -10.63 -4.36
CA ILE A 179 -2.20 -9.27 -4.88
C ILE A 179 -0.87 -9.18 -5.64
N GLN A 180 -0.95 -8.99 -6.95
CA GLN A 180 0.21 -8.80 -7.83
C GLN A 180 0.28 -7.38 -8.41
N ASN A 181 -0.74 -6.57 -8.19
CA ASN A 181 -0.85 -5.22 -8.72
C ASN A 181 -0.34 -4.20 -7.71
N PHE A 182 0.70 -3.48 -8.10
CA PHE A 182 1.29 -2.37 -7.35
C PHE A 182 1.26 -1.10 -8.18
N GLN A 183 1.01 0.03 -7.50
CA GLN A 183 1.03 1.34 -8.11
C GLN A 183 1.92 2.29 -7.33
N TYR A 184 2.52 3.23 -8.05
CA TYR A 184 3.18 4.40 -7.49
C TYR A 184 2.41 5.65 -7.93
N ASP A 185 1.85 6.39 -6.98
CA ASP A 185 1.00 7.57 -7.23
C ASP A 185 -0.17 7.26 -8.20
N GLY A 186 -0.75 6.05 -8.06
CA GLY A 186 -1.83 5.58 -8.92
C GLY A 186 -1.41 5.02 -10.29
N ILE A 187 -0.13 5.04 -10.66
CA ILE A 187 0.36 4.54 -11.94
C ILE A 187 0.78 3.08 -11.79
N PRO A 188 0.17 2.15 -12.56
CA PRO A 188 0.50 0.74 -12.48
C PRO A 188 1.96 0.46 -12.86
N SER A 189 2.61 -0.43 -12.08
CA SER A 189 3.88 -1.03 -12.44
C SER A 189 3.64 -2.43 -13.02
N LEU A 190 4.29 -2.75 -14.15
CA LEU A 190 4.17 -4.07 -14.79
C LEU A 190 4.78 -5.20 -13.97
N GLY A 191 5.60 -4.84 -12.98
CA GLY A 191 6.31 -5.82 -12.17
C GLY A 191 7.32 -6.62 -12.99
N THR A 192 7.61 -7.82 -12.48
CA THR A 192 8.56 -8.75 -13.10
C THR A 192 7.87 -10.09 -13.28
N ASP A 193 6.83 -10.12 -14.10
CA ASP A 193 6.06 -11.36 -14.34
C ASP A 193 6.93 -12.37 -15.09
N GLY A 194 7.36 -13.39 -14.37
CA GLY A 194 8.22 -14.46 -14.88
C GLY A 194 9.72 -14.28 -14.59
N GLY A 195 10.47 -15.36 -14.78
CA GLY A 195 11.89 -15.46 -14.47
C GLY A 195 12.15 -15.71 -12.97
N ASN A 196 13.44 -15.63 -12.59
CA ASN A 196 13.86 -15.86 -11.19
C ASN A 196 13.86 -14.56 -10.36
N ILE A 197 13.02 -13.57 -10.71
CA ILE A 197 12.89 -12.36 -9.94
C ILE A 197 11.78 -12.58 -8.92
N ARG A 198 12.17 -12.54 -7.68
CA ARG A 198 11.27 -12.60 -6.54
C ARG A 198 10.97 -11.21 -6.10
N ASP A 199 9.77 -11.06 -5.58
CA ASP A 199 9.25 -9.92 -4.86
C ASP A 199 10.19 -8.71 -4.78
N ASN A 200 9.89 -7.70 -5.56
CA ASN A 200 10.63 -6.43 -5.61
C ASN A 200 9.87 -5.28 -4.92
N TYR A 201 8.82 -5.57 -4.15
CA TYR A 201 7.96 -4.57 -3.51
C TYR A 201 7.89 -4.70 -1.99
N SER A 202 7.96 -5.91 -1.44
CA SER A 202 7.65 -6.21 -0.03
C SER A 202 8.50 -5.47 1.00
N ILE A 203 9.73 -5.16 0.65
CA ILE A 203 10.68 -4.48 1.55
C ILE A 203 10.84 -3.00 1.26
N GLY A 204 9.88 -2.41 0.52
CA GLY A 204 9.82 -0.97 0.30
C GLY A 204 9.73 -0.22 1.62
N ASN A 205 10.62 0.76 1.81
CA ASN A 205 10.61 1.63 2.99
C ASN A 205 9.44 2.62 2.89
N THR A 206 8.68 2.77 3.98
CA THR A 206 7.50 3.63 4.01
C THR A 206 7.79 5.11 4.23
N LEU A 207 9.02 5.48 4.53
CA LEU A 207 9.43 6.84 4.88
C LEU A 207 9.05 7.88 3.82
N ILE A 208 9.11 7.50 2.55
CA ILE A 208 8.83 8.37 1.39
C ILE A 208 7.35 8.49 1.04
N TYR A 209 6.47 7.70 1.69
CA TYR A 209 5.04 7.67 1.35
C TYR A 209 4.20 8.46 2.37
N ASP A 210 3.24 9.22 1.86
CA ASP A 210 2.18 9.88 2.62
C ASP A 210 1.18 8.85 3.15
N ARG A 211 0.78 7.90 2.30
CA ARG A 211 -0.16 6.83 2.65
C ARG A 211 -0.02 5.63 1.74
N ILE A 212 -0.57 4.52 2.18
CA ILE A 212 -0.72 3.31 1.39
C ILE A 212 -2.22 3.01 1.27
N GLU A 213 -2.71 2.90 0.05
CA GLU A 213 -4.10 2.58 -0.25
C GLU A 213 -4.20 1.15 -0.78
N VAL A 214 -5.21 0.41 -0.34
CA VAL A 214 -5.50 -0.94 -0.84
C VAL A 214 -6.93 -0.98 -1.34
N LEU A 215 -7.09 -0.99 -2.66
CA LEU A 215 -8.37 -1.25 -3.32
C LEU A 215 -8.56 -2.76 -3.45
N LYS A 216 -9.68 -3.29 -2.97
CA LYS A 216 -9.93 -4.73 -2.87
C LYS A 216 -10.88 -5.23 -3.97
N GLY A 217 -10.75 -6.51 -4.35
CA GLY A 217 -11.52 -7.12 -5.43
C GLY A 217 -10.88 -6.97 -6.81
N ALA A 218 -11.64 -7.19 -7.88
CA ALA A 218 -11.19 -6.93 -9.24
C ALA A 218 -11.03 -5.42 -9.44
N THR A 219 -9.89 -4.99 -9.94
CA THR A 219 -9.52 -3.56 -10.02
C THR A 219 -9.21 -3.14 -11.45
N GLY A 220 -9.91 -3.80 -12.42
CA GLY A 220 -9.57 -3.72 -13.83
C GLY A 220 -9.65 -2.34 -14.47
N LEU A 221 -10.46 -1.41 -13.97
CA LEU A 221 -10.66 -0.12 -14.63
C LEU A 221 -9.38 0.71 -14.69
N VAL A 222 -8.68 0.88 -13.57
CA VAL A 222 -7.49 1.74 -13.46
C VAL A 222 -6.19 0.98 -13.27
N ASN A 223 -6.26 -0.34 -13.11
CA ASN A 223 -5.11 -1.20 -12.91
C ASN A 223 -4.78 -2.02 -14.15
N GLY A 224 -3.58 -2.50 -14.20
CA GLY A 224 -3.13 -3.39 -15.24
C GLY A 224 -3.78 -4.78 -15.20
N ILE A 225 -3.04 -5.72 -15.68
CA ILE A 225 -3.36 -7.16 -15.63
C ILE A 225 -3.16 -7.69 -14.19
N GLY A 226 -3.93 -8.70 -13.79
CA GLY A 226 -3.77 -9.32 -12.46
C GLY A 226 -4.88 -10.29 -12.06
N TYR A 227 -4.83 -10.74 -10.82
CA TYR A 227 -5.89 -11.54 -10.19
C TYR A 227 -7.02 -10.65 -9.64
N PRO A 228 -8.22 -11.22 -9.40
CA PRO A 228 -9.34 -10.46 -8.82
C PRO A 228 -9.16 -10.27 -7.29
N SER A 229 -8.01 -9.79 -6.87
CA SER A 229 -7.60 -9.69 -5.46
C SER A 229 -7.60 -8.26 -4.94
N GLY A 230 -6.92 -7.38 -5.65
CA GLY A 230 -6.76 -5.99 -5.27
C GLY A 230 -5.52 -5.33 -5.88
N VAL A 231 -5.32 -4.07 -5.50
CA VAL A 231 -4.13 -3.27 -5.82
C VAL A 231 -3.61 -2.57 -4.58
N ILE A 232 -2.29 -2.50 -4.46
CA ILE A 232 -1.60 -1.70 -3.43
C ILE A 232 -1.04 -0.46 -4.11
N ASN A 233 -1.55 0.72 -3.73
CA ASN A 233 -1.11 2.01 -4.23
C ASN A 233 -0.29 2.74 -3.18
N MET A 234 0.95 3.04 -3.51
CA MET A 234 1.91 3.74 -2.66
C MET A 234 1.97 5.21 -3.08
N VAL A 235 1.39 6.10 -2.28
CA VAL A 235 1.29 7.53 -2.56
C VAL A 235 2.43 8.27 -1.88
N ARG A 236 3.29 8.93 -2.69
CA ARG A 236 4.48 9.64 -2.20
C ARG A 236 4.12 10.94 -1.50
N LYS A 237 4.99 11.36 -0.59
CA LYS A 237 4.96 12.69 0.03
C LYS A 237 5.20 13.77 -1.03
N ARG A 238 4.53 14.93 -0.87
CA ARG A 238 4.68 16.10 -1.75
C ARG A 238 5.38 17.25 -1.03
N PRO A 239 5.99 18.20 -1.76
CA PRO A 239 6.53 19.41 -1.17
C PRO A 239 5.44 20.26 -0.50
N THR A 240 5.80 20.92 0.58
CA THR A 240 4.92 21.80 1.34
C THR A 240 5.11 23.27 0.94
N ARG A 241 4.08 24.09 1.12
CA ARG A 241 4.16 25.53 0.86
C ARG A 241 4.87 26.29 1.98
N GLU A 242 4.87 25.72 3.18
CA GLU A 242 5.58 26.24 4.34
C GLU A 242 6.80 25.37 4.62
N PHE A 243 7.85 25.97 5.15
CA PHE A 243 9.04 25.25 5.56
C PHE A 243 8.72 24.38 6.78
N GLN A 244 8.99 23.11 6.66
CA GLN A 244 8.87 22.14 7.75
C GLN A 244 9.89 21.02 7.56
N GLY A 245 10.25 20.40 8.65
CA GLY A 245 11.12 19.24 8.59
C GLY A 245 11.17 18.49 9.90
N HIS A 246 11.79 17.32 9.84
CA HIS A 246 12.12 16.58 11.05
C HIS A 246 13.39 15.75 10.87
N VAL A 247 14.01 15.45 11.98
CA VAL A 247 15.03 14.41 12.11
C VAL A 247 14.54 13.41 13.15
N ALA A 248 14.77 12.11 12.89
CA ALA A 248 14.45 11.09 13.87
C ALA A 248 15.55 10.04 13.96
N ALA A 249 15.67 9.44 15.14
CA ALA A 249 16.57 8.33 15.40
C ALA A 249 15.88 7.28 16.26
N GLY A 250 16.13 6.01 15.94
CA GLY A 250 15.51 4.89 16.65
C GLY A 250 16.52 3.81 17.01
N ALA A 251 16.23 3.11 18.12
CA ALA A 251 16.97 1.94 18.58
C ALA A 251 15.99 0.86 19.08
N GLY A 252 16.31 -0.41 18.84
CA GLY A 252 15.43 -1.49 19.24
C GLY A 252 16.11 -2.85 19.38
N SER A 253 15.28 -3.86 19.61
CA SER A 253 15.71 -5.25 19.75
C SER A 253 16.54 -5.70 18.54
N TRP A 254 17.50 -6.60 18.81
CA TRP A 254 18.43 -7.16 17.81
C TRP A 254 19.30 -6.09 17.14
N ASP A 255 19.86 -5.18 17.95
CA ASP A 255 20.74 -4.11 17.48
C ASP A 255 20.17 -3.33 16.29
N ARG A 256 18.85 -3.12 16.29
CA ARG A 256 18.19 -2.31 15.29
C ARG A 256 18.42 -0.83 15.57
N TYR A 257 19.00 -0.13 14.59
CA TYR A 257 19.20 1.32 14.63
C TYR A 257 18.67 1.93 13.35
N THR A 258 17.98 3.06 13.47
CA THR A 258 17.45 3.83 12.34
C THR A 258 17.76 5.30 12.51
N SER A 259 17.94 6.01 11.41
CA SER A 259 17.98 7.47 11.38
C SER A 259 17.32 7.97 10.11
N GLU A 260 16.66 9.12 10.20
CA GLU A 260 15.95 9.73 9.10
C GLU A 260 15.96 11.25 9.18
N VAL A 261 15.87 11.88 8.03
CA VAL A 261 15.65 13.32 7.84
C VAL A 261 14.62 13.52 6.74
N ASP A 262 13.70 14.44 6.97
CA ASP A 262 12.68 14.87 6.03
C ASP A 262 12.57 16.38 6.10
N VAL A 263 12.83 17.08 5.00
CA VAL A 263 12.79 18.55 4.92
C VAL A 263 12.00 18.94 3.68
N SER A 264 11.07 19.86 3.87
CA SER A 264 10.16 20.31 2.82
C SER A 264 9.89 21.81 2.95
N GLY A 265 9.72 22.50 1.84
CA GLY A 265 9.31 23.90 1.85
C GLY A 265 9.55 24.65 0.55
N PRO A 266 9.22 25.95 0.54
CA PRO A 266 9.45 26.83 -0.58
C PRO A 266 10.94 27.08 -0.80
N LEU A 267 11.37 27.10 -2.06
CA LEU A 267 12.75 27.41 -2.48
C LEU A 267 12.87 28.86 -2.98
N VAL A 268 11.73 29.48 -3.28
CA VAL A 268 11.63 30.90 -3.67
C VAL A 268 10.53 31.57 -2.87
N GLU A 269 10.62 32.88 -2.71
CA GLU A 269 9.57 33.68 -2.05
C GLU A 269 8.24 33.52 -2.80
N GLY A 270 7.13 33.39 -2.07
CA GLY A 270 5.80 33.11 -2.64
C GLY A 270 5.53 31.64 -2.95
N GLY A 271 6.52 30.74 -2.82
CA GLY A 271 6.31 29.29 -2.90
C GLY A 271 6.04 28.75 -4.32
N ALA A 272 6.29 29.54 -5.36
CA ALA A 272 6.13 29.08 -6.75
C ALA A 272 7.06 27.92 -7.11
N ILE A 273 8.21 27.82 -6.47
CA ILE A 273 9.09 26.64 -6.53
C ILE A 273 9.25 26.11 -5.11
N ARG A 274 8.94 24.84 -4.92
CA ARG A 274 9.02 24.13 -3.65
C ARG A 274 9.67 22.77 -3.80
N GLY A 275 10.31 22.31 -2.75
CA GLY A 275 11.03 21.05 -2.77
C GLY A 275 10.84 20.24 -1.51
N ARG A 276 11.08 18.92 -1.63
CA ARG A 276 11.17 18.02 -0.48
C ARG A 276 12.33 17.06 -0.67
N MET A 277 13.03 16.79 0.41
CA MET A 277 14.08 15.79 0.50
C MET A 277 13.83 14.89 1.70
N VAL A 278 13.86 13.58 1.47
CA VAL A 278 13.73 12.56 2.51
C VAL A 278 14.92 11.61 2.39
N ALA A 279 15.60 11.34 3.47
CA ALA A 279 16.67 10.35 3.52
C ALA A 279 16.60 9.55 4.81
N GLY A 280 16.91 8.26 4.72
CA GLY A 280 16.92 7.39 5.87
C GLY A 280 17.87 6.23 5.71
N THR A 281 18.39 5.74 6.83
CA THR A 281 19.20 4.53 6.90
C THR A 281 18.79 3.70 8.11
N GLY A 282 18.90 2.39 7.97
CA GLY A 282 18.60 1.43 9.03
C GLY A 282 19.53 0.23 8.97
N LYS A 283 19.93 -0.24 10.14
CA LYS A 283 20.68 -1.49 10.33
C LYS A 283 19.95 -2.36 11.34
N ARG A 284 19.97 -3.68 11.13
CA ARG A 284 19.40 -4.64 12.09
C ARG A 284 20.12 -5.99 12.05
N ASN A 285 20.21 -6.62 13.20
CA ASN A 285 20.30 -8.08 13.28
C ASN A 285 18.87 -8.66 13.26
N SER A 286 18.74 -9.98 13.37
CA SER A 286 17.45 -10.68 13.43
C SER A 286 17.41 -11.60 14.65
N PHE A 287 16.21 -12.02 15.07
CA PHE A 287 16.07 -13.16 16.00
C PHE A 287 16.48 -14.49 15.34
N ILE A 288 16.57 -14.51 14.00
CA ILE A 288 17.06 -15.65 13.22
C ILE A 288 18.58 -15.58 13.20
N ASP A 289 19.22 -16.69 13.55
CA ASP A 289 20.66 -16.79 13.70
C ASP A 289 21.39 -16.32 12.43
N TYR A 290 22.43 -15.48 12.60
CA TYR A 290 23.29 -14.92 11.54
C TYR A 290 22.62 -13.96 10.56
N GLN A 291 21.30 -13.83 10.53
CA GLN A 291 20.61 -12.94 9.61
C GLN A 291 20.82 -11.47 10.00
N LYS A 292 21.20 -10.65 9.01
CA LYS A 292 21.40 -9.19 9.16
C LYS A 292 20.78 -8.46 7.99
N GLY A 293 20.42 -7.20 8.21
CA GLY A 293 19.90 -6.34 7.17
C GLY A 293 20.38 -4.90 7.31
N GLU A 294 20.61 -4.26 6.16
CA GLU A 294 20.88 -2.83 6.05
C GLU A 294 19.99 -2.24 4.96
N GLN A 295 19.35 -1.11 5.26
CA GLN A 295 18.45 -0.41 4.35
C GLN A 295 18.87 1.05 4.23
N ASN A 296 18.90 1.56 2.99
CA ASN A 296 19.12 2.97 2.71
C ASN A 296 18.02 3.47 1.77
N VAL A 297 17.47 4.63 2.05
CA VAL A 297 16.41 5.27 1.25
C VAL A 297 16.73 6.74 1.05
N PHE A 298 16.45 7.20 -0.17
CA PHE A 298 16.53 8.61 -0.54
C PHE A 298 15.35 8.95 -1.44
N TYR A 299 14.75 10.12 -1.25
CA TYR A 299 13.71 10.67 -2.09
C TYR A 299 13.89 12.18 -2.21
N GLY A 300 13.79 12.69 -3.43
CA GLY A 300 13.79 14.11 -3.71
C GLY A 300 12.71 14.44 -4.74
N ILE A 301 11.99 15.54 -4.50
CA ILE A 301 11.00 16.08 -5.44
C ILE A 301 11.07 17.60 -5.47
N LEU A 302 10.96 18.16 -6.66
CA LEU A 302 10.78 19.59 -6.92
C LEU A 302 9.44 19.79 -7.63
N GLU A 303 8.71 20.80 -7.20
CA GLU A 303 7.50 21.29 -7.87
C GLU A 303 7.68 22.75 -8.21
N GLY A 304 7.28 23.12 -9.43
CA GLY A 304 7.28 24.48 -9.91
C GLY A 304 5.93 24.85 -10.53
N ASP A 305 5.31 25.92 -10.03
CA ASP A 305 4.09 26.47 -10.60
C ASP A 305 4.49 27.31 -11.84
N LEU A 306 4.26 26.77 -13.05
CA LEU A 306 4.53 27.46 -14.32
C LEU A 306 3.53 28.58 -14.57
N SER A 307 2.34 28.45 -13.99
CA SER A 307 1.27 29.44 -13.89
C SER A 307 0.40 29.09 -12.69
N ASP A 308 -0.60 29.92 -12.38
CA ASP A 308 -1.57 29.68 -11.30
C ASP A 308 -2.36 28.37 -11.49
N SER A 309 -2.45 27.88 -12.74
CA SER A 309 -3.20 26.67 -13.12
C SER A 309 -2.31 25.49 -13.55
N THR A 310 -0.97 25.65 -13.60
CA THR A 310 -0.05 24.62 -14.14
C THR A 310 1.10 24.37 -13.22
N THR A 311 1.24 23.15 -12.74
CA THR A 311 2.37 22.72 -11.90
C THR A 311 3.17 21.63 -12.62
N LEU A 312 4.49 21.79 -12.67
CA LEU A 312 5.46 20.79 -13.12
C LEU A 312 6.13 20.17 -11.90
N SER A 313 6.21 18.84 -11.86
CA SER A 313 6.93 18.11 -10.81
C SER A 313 8.04 17.24 -11.41
N VAL A 314 9.17 17.15 -10.72
CA VAL A 314 10.30 16.26 -11.05
C VAL A 314 10.75 15.59 -9.78
N GLY A 315 10.78 14.25 -9.78
CA GLY A 315 11.16 13.51 -8.60
C GLY A 315 12.04 12.29 -8.88
N TYR A 316 12.76 11.88 -7.85
CA TYR A 316 13.62 10.70 -7.86
C TYR A 316 13.57 10.02 -6.51
N ASP A 317 13.43 8.68 -6.49
CA ASP A 317 13.64 7.88 -5.29
C ASP A 317 14.65 6.75 -5.52
N TYR A 318 15.35 6.41 -4.46
CA TYR A 318 16.37 5.37 -4.40
C TYR A 318 16.19 4.56 -3.12
N GLN A 319 16.12 3.24 -3.27
CA GLN A 319 16.07 2.33 -2.13
C GLN A 319 17.05 1.18 -2.35
N LYS A 320 17.85 0.87 -1.33
CA LYS A 320 18.79 -0.23 -1.35
C LYS A 320 18.67 -1.05 -0.06
N ASN A 321 18.57 -2.36 -0.22
CA ASN A 321 18.50 -3.32 0.87
C ASN A 321 19.61 -4.36 0.67
N ASN A 322 20.49 -4.49 1.67
CA ASN A 322 21.51 -5.53 1.72
C ASN A 322 21.15 -6.45 2.89
N ASN A 323 21.03 -7.75 2.61
CA ASN A 323 20.64 -8.73 3.61
C ASN A 323 21.59 -9.94 3.53
N ASP A 324 22.13 -10.33 4.67
CA ASP A 324 23.05 -11.45 4.82
C ASP A 324 22.36 -12.66 5.46
N ALA A 325 22.87 -13.84 5.21
CA ALA A 325 22.36 -15.13 5.67
C ALA A 325 20.86 -15.31 5.36
N THR A 326 20.49 -14.97 4.10
CA THR A 326 19.12 -15.00 3.60
C THR A 326 18.82 -16.27 2.82
N THR A 327 17.57 -16.71 2.85
CA THR A 327 17.13 -17.89 2.12
C THR A 327 15.93 -17.61 1.24
N ASN A 328 15.81 -18.39 0.18
CA ASN A 328 14.59 -18.48 -0.63
C ASN A 328 13.58 -19.51 -0.11
N THR A 329 14.09 -20.51 0.60
CA THR A 329 13.28 -21.55 1.21
C THR A 329 13.18 -21.27 2.70
N SER A 330 12.13 -21.80 3.33
CA SER A 330 11.96 -21.76 4.77
C SER A 330 12.34 -23.11 5.39
N LEU A 331 12.04 -23.32 6.65
CA LEU A 331 12.36 -24.56 7.36
C LEU A 331 11.52 -25.72 6.83
N PRO A 332 12.11 -26.90 6.53
CA PRO A 332 11.37 -28.10 6.16
C PRO A 332 10.44 -28.53 7.32
N VAL A 333 9.32 -29.15 6.98
CA VAL A 333 8.26 -29.48 7.98
C VAL A 333 8.32 -30.91 8.43
N PHE A 334 8.69 -31.83 7.54
CA PHE A 334 8.56 -33.25 7.76
C PHE A 334 9.86 -34.02 7.56
N TYR A 335 10.03 -35.09 8.35
CA TYR A 335 10.93 -36.16 8.03
C TYR A 335 10.36 -37.02 6.89
N LYS A 336 11.19 -37.82 6.23
CA LYS A 336 10.80 -38.74 5.15
C LYS A 336 9.70 -39.74 5.56
N ASN A 337 9.51 -39.99 6.84
CA ASN A 337 8.43 -40.81 7.35
C ASN A 337 7.13 -40.03 7.67
N GLY A 338 7.05 -38.74 7.35
CA GLY A 338 5.90 -37.90 7.61
C GLY A 338 5.78 -37.35 9.03
N ASN A 339 6.68 -37.70 9.95
CA ASN A 339 6.74 -37.09 11.26
C ASN A 339 7.18 -35.63 11.18
N ARG A 340 6.62 -34.78 12.06
CA ARG A 340 6.94 -33.34 12.07
C ARG A 340 8.30 -33.07 12.73
N ILE A 341 9.06 -32.20 12.11
CA ILE A 341 10.31 -31.65 12.65
C ILE A 341 9.96 -30.45 13.57
N LYS A 342 10.70 -30.30 14.65
CA LYS A 342 10.56 -29.18 15.58
C LYS A 342 11.85 -28.41 15.65
N PHE A 343 11.92 -27.26 14.98
CA PHE A 343 13.05 -26.34 15.03
C PHE A 343 12.92 -25.32 16.15
N SER A 344 14.06 -24.75 16.57
CA SER A 344 14.05 -23.48 17.30
C SER A 344 13.49 -22.37 16.41
N ARG A 345 12.82 -21.37 16.99
CA ARG A 345 12.36 -20.21 16.22
C ARG A 345 13.51 -19.35 15.68
N SER A 346 14.72 -19.48 16.27
CA SER A 346 15.93 -18.80 15.78
C SER A 346 16.68 -19.55 14.68
N THR A 347 16.30 -20.81 14.40
CA THR A 347 16.98 -21.60 13.38
C THR A 347 16.92 -20.89 12.03
N ASN A 348 18.09 -20.66 11.43
CA ASN A 348 18.22 -20.12 10.09
C ASN A 348 18.45 -21.27 9.09
N PRO A 349 17.59 -21.45 8.07
CA PRO A 349 17.86 -22.44 7.04
C PRO A 349 18.95 -22.01 6.04
N ALA A 350 19.42 -20.75 6.07
CA ALA A 350 20.43 -20.24 5.16
C ALA A 350 21.87 -20.48 5.65
N ASP A 351 22.79 -20.60 4.72
CA ASP A 351 24.21 -20.53 5.03
C ASP A 351 24.66 -19.10 5.35
N LYS A 352 25.71 -18.92 6.13
CA LYS A 352 26.28 -17.62 6.52
C LYS A 352 26.72 -16.76 5.34
N TYR A 353 27.14 -17.37 4.23
CA TYR A 353 27.55 -16.63 3.02
C TYR A 353 26.41 -16.34 2.06
N ALA A 354 25.21 -16.88 2.30
CA ALA A 354 24.03 -16.53 1.52
C ALA A 354 23.68 -15.05 1.72
N TYR A 355 23.24 -14.39 0.67
CA TYR A 355 22.85 -12.99 0.75
C TYR A 355 21.81 -12.64 -0.32
N ARG A 356 21.08 -11.56 -0.09
CA ARG A 356 20.20 -10.92 -1.07
C ARG A 356 20.34 -9.41 -1.00
N ASN A 357 20.86 -8.81 -2.06
CA ASN A 357 21.01 -7.38 -2.22
C ASN A 357 20.07 -6.89 -3.32
N GLN A 358 19.28 -5.88 -3.01
CA GLN A 358 18.27 -5.32 -3.89
C GLN A 358 18.43 -3.81 -3.96
N GLU A 359 18.23 -3.26 -5.15
CA GLU A 359 18.29 -1.82 -5.40
C GLU A 359 17.16 -1.43 -6.35
N THR A 360 16.43 -0.38 -5.99
CA THR A 360 15.39 0.23 -6.82
C THR A 360 15.70 1.71 -7.00
N GLN A 361 15.61 2.19 -8.23
CA GLN A 361 15.71 3.59 -8.62
C GLN A 361 14.45 3.94 -9.40
N HIS A 362 13.83 5.06 -9.07
CA HIS A 362 12.64 5.54 -9.73
C HIS A 362 12.76 7.03 -9.99
N ALA A 363 12.58 7.46 -11.24
CA ALA A 363 12.54 8.86 -11.60
C ALA A 363 11.24 9.16 -12.35
N PHE A 364 10.68 10.34 -12.11
CA PHE A 364 9.44 10.76 -12.76
C PHE A 364 9.38 12.24 -13.03
N VAL A 365 8.59 12.59 -14.06
CA VAL A 365 8.21 13.95 -14.39
C VAL A 365 6.70 14.00 -14.54
N GLY A 366 6.05 14.91 -13.83
CA GLY A 366 4.60 15.08 -13.82
C GLY A 366 4.20 16.50 -14.23
N LEU A 367 3.12 16.62 -14.97
CA LEU A 367 2.46 17.86 -15.32
C LEU A 367 1.02 17.80 -14.86
N ASP A 368 0.60 18.77 -14.07
CA ASP A 368 -0.78 18.98 -13.61
C ASP A 368 -1.27 20.33 -14.16
N HIS A 369 -2.40 20.34 -14.85
CA HIS A 369 -3.02 21.54 -15.39
C HIS A 369 -4.52 21.57 -15.08
N GLN A 370 -4.99 22.71 -14.57
CA GLN A 370 -6.40 22.98 -14.34
C GLN A 370 -6.90 24.01 -15.35
N PHE A 371 -7.94 23.67 -16.10
CA PHE A 371 -8.59 24.56 -17.04
C PHE A 371 -9.65 25.43 -16.34
N ASP A 372 -9.99 26.57 -16.95
CA ASP A 372 -11.00 27.51 -16.41
C ASP A 372 -12.44 26.91 -16.28
N ASN A 373 -12.69 25.78 -16.95
CA ASN A 373 -13.98 25.07 -16.93
C ASN A 373 -14.01 23.89 -15.93
N ASP A 374 -13.15 23.89 -14.92
CA ASP A 374 -12.99 22.85 -13.90
C ASP A 374 -12.46 21.50 -14.42
N TRP A 375 -12.06 21.40 -15.68
CA TRP A 375 -11.35 20.25 -16.17
C TRP A 375 -9.91 20.24 -15.66
N THR A 376 -9.42 19.06 -15.32
CA THR A 376 -8.02 18.82 -14.94
C THR A 376 -7.37 17.91 -15.96
N PHE A 377 -6.15 18.21 -16.36
CA PHE A 377 -5.29 17.32 -17.15
C PHE A 377 -4.05 16.97 -16.34
N LYS A 378 -3.73 15.67 -16.32
CA LYS A 378 -2.50 15.17 -15.71
C LYS A 378 -1.74 14.29 -16.69
N ALA A 379 -0.42 14.45 -16.72
CA ALA A 379 0.46 13.60 -17.48
C ALA A 379 1.72 13.27 -16.66
N THR A 380 2.16 12.03 -16.68
CA THR A 380 3.35 11.59 -15.94
C THR A 380 4.16 10.62 -16.77
N VAL A 381 5.47 10.84 -16.83
CA VAL A 381 6.47 9.92 -17.38
C VAL A 381 7.27 9.35 -16.22
N ASN A 382 7.41 8.02 -16.17
CA ASN A 382 8.20 7.34 -15.15
C ASN A 382 9.27 6.45 -15.79
N THR A 383 10.37 6.28 -15.09
CA THR A 383 11.33 5.22 -15.34
C THR A 383 11.70 4.56 -14.01
N ARG A 384 11.70 3.23 -13.98
CA ARG A 384 12.06 2.45 -12.81
C ARG A 384 13.12 1.42 -13.20
N LYS A 385 14.19 1.33 -12.40
CA LYS A 385 15.21 0.30 -12.49
C LYS A 385 15.21 -0.52 -11.21
N TYR A 386 15.23 -1.83 -11.37
CA TYR A 386 15.38 -2.77 -10.26
C TYR A 386 16.56 -3.69 -10.52
N THR A 387 17.40 -3.89 -9.53
CA THR A 387 18.54 -4.80 -9.56
C THR A 387 18.50 -5.70 -8.33
N SER A 388 18.66 -7.02 -8.53
CA SER A 388 18.85 -8.00 -7.46
C SER A 388 20.13 -8.80 -7.71
N ARG A 389 20.85 -9.08 -6.61
CA ARG A 389 21.99 -10.00 -6.58
C ARG A 389 21.82 -10.87 -5.35
N GLU A 390 21.81 -12.19 -5.55
CA GLU A 390 21.61 -13.11 -4.42
C GLU A 390 22.41 -14.40 -4.59
N ILE A 391 22.90 -14.93 -3.48
CA ILE A 391 23.34 -16.30 -3.37
C ILE A 391 22.38 -17.04 -2.45
N ILE A 392 21.80 -18.12 -2.98
CA ILE A 392 20.94 -19.02 -2.23
C ILE A 392 21.74 -20.26 -1.89
N ALA A 393 21.88 -20.50 -0.59
CA ALA A 393 22.60 -21.64 -0.03
C ALA A 393 22.00 -22.00 1.32
N GLY A 394 21.90 -23.28 1.64
CA GLY A 394 21.41 -23.73 2.93
C GLY A 394 20.56 -25.00 2.86
N MET A 395 19.68 -25.19 3.84
CA MET A 395 18.73 -26.29 3.87
C MET A 395 17.84 -26.28 2.63
N SER A 396 17.55 -27.48 2.13
CA SER A 396 16.50 -27.68 1.14
C SER A 396 15.13 -27.61 1.81
N SER A 397 14.07 -27.35 1.03
CA SER A 397 12.69 -27.54 1.46
C SER A 397 12.22 -29.01 1.43
N GLU A 398 13.09 -29.93 0.96
CA GLU A 398 12.80 -31.36 0.91
C GLU A 398 12.74 -32.00 2.31
N HIS A 399 12.19 -33.25 2.35
CA HIS A 399 12.05 -33.98 3.61
C HIS A 399 13.41 -34.35 4.19
N VAL A 400 13.54 -34.20 5.50
CA VAL A 400 14.75 -34.51 6.24
C VAL A 400 14.85 -36.03 6.51
N ASN A 401 16.02 -36.60 6.46
CA ASN A 401 16.26 -38.01 6.82
C ASN A 401 16.01 -38.24 8.31
N LEU A 402 15.73 -39.50 8.71
CA LEU A 402 15.41 -39.85 10.12
C LEU A 402 16.59 -39.66 11.08
N ASP A 403 17.81 -39.57 10.59
CA ASP A 403 19.03 -39.27 11.33
C ASP A 403 19.34 -37.77 11.40
N ASN A 404 18.37 -36.91 11.04
CA ASN A 404 18.47 -35.46 10.88
C ASN A 404 19.38 -34.99 9.72
N SER A 405 19.91 -35.87 8.90
CA SER A 405 20.70 -35.46 7.75
C SER A 405 19.82 -34.95 6.61
N GLN A 406 20.36 -34.03 5.78
CA GLN A 406 19.69 -33.51 4.59
C GLN A 406 20.75 -33.17 3.53
N ASP A 407 20.41 -33.41 2.25
CA ASP A 407 21.22 -32.94 1.16
C ASP A 407 21.31 -31.41 1.16
N TYR A 408 22.53 -30.88 1.01
CA TYR A 408 22.79 -29.45 1.00
C TYR A 408 22.43 -28.84 -0.35
N GLY A 409 21.80 -27.68 -0.29
CA GLY A 409 21.57 -26.82 -1.44
C GLY A 409 20.13 -26.72 -1.91
N TYR A 410 19.91 -25.71 -2.71
CA TYR A 410 18.59 -25.34 -3.25
C TYR A 410 18.07 -26.30 -4.32
N LEU A 411 18.97 -26.98 -5.03
CA LEU A 411 18.64 -27.90 -6.12
C LEU A 411 19.46 -29.19 -6.01
N PRO A 412 18.84 -30.37 -6.33
CA PRO A 412 19.58 -31.62 -6.42
C PRO A 412 20.56 -31.62 -7.62
N PRO A 413 21.75 -32.21 -7.46
CA PRO A 413 22.40 -32.61 -6.23
C PRO A 413 23.31 -31.50 -5.69
N GLY A 414 23.01 -31.01 -4.48
CA GLY A 414 23.96 -30.19 -3.72
C GLY A 414 24.32 -28.80 -4.26
N GLY A 415 23.43 -28.13 -5.00
CA GLY A 415 23.74 -26.90 -5.69
C GLY A 415 23.51 -25.63 -4.85
N VAL A 416 24.45 -24.71 -4.98
CA VAL A 416 24.31 -23.33 -4.54
C VAL A 416 23.95 -22.48 -5.77
N ALA A 417 22.95 -21.65 -5.68
CA ALA A 417 22.54 -20.83 -6.81
C ALA A 417 22.89 -19.35 -6.60
N ASN A 418 23.51 -18.75 -7.60
CA ASN A 418 23.80 -17.33 -7.66
C ASN A 418 22.92 -16.70 -8.75
N PHE A 419 22.01 -15.82 -8.34
CA PHE A 419 21.11 -15.11 -9.23
C PHE A 419 21.49 -13.64 -9.36
N GLY A 420 21.45 -13.15 -10.60
CA GLY A 420 21.54 -11.73 -10.90
C GLY A 420 20.38 -11.32 -11.80
N SER A 421 19.60 -10.34 -11.36
CA SER A 421 18.44 -9.85 -12.11
C SER A 421 18.46 -8.34 -12.26
N ASN A 422 18.14 -7.86 -13.45
CA ASN A 422 17.95 -6.44 -13.76
C ASN A 422 16.60 -6.27 -14.46
N SER A 423 15.82 -5.28 -14.05
CA SER A 423 14.59 -4.90 -14.70
C SER A 423 14.57 -3.40 -14.94
N ASP A 424 14.26 -2.99 -16.16
CA ASP A 424 14.06 -1.61 -16.57
C ASP A 424 12.61 -1.45 -17.03
N GLU A 425 11.89 -0.52 -16.42
CA GLU A 425 10.52 -0.18 -16.75
C GLU A 425 10.41 1.30 -17.13
N LYS A 426 9.63 1.59 -18.17
CA LYS A 426 9.26 2.96 -18.58
C LYS A 426 7.75 3.00 -18.72
N SER A 427 7.13 4.03 -18.16
CA SER A 427 5.69 4.24 -18.29
C SER A 427 5.34 5.70 -18.58
N PHE A 428 4.23 5.85 -19.26
CA PHE A 428 3.56 7.12 -19.51
C PHE A 428 2.11 6.97 -19.13
N ASP A 429 1.58 7.87 -18.32
CA ASP A 429 0.16 7.94 -17.95
C ASP A 429 -0.34 9.36 -18.18
N ALA A 430 -1.46 9.49 -18.89
CA ALA A 430 -2.09 10.79 -19.10
C ALA A 430 -3.62 10.64 -19.02
N TYR A 431 -4.27 11.56 -18.33
CA TYR A 431 -5.72 11.62 -18.28
C TYR A 431 -6.25 13.04 -18.12
N ALA A 432 -7.48 13.23 -18.61
CA ALA A 432 -8.27 14.41 -18.37
C ALA A 432 -9.55 14.02 -17.64
N LYS A 433 -9.96 14.83 -16.66
CA LYS A 433 -11.21 14.66 -15.92
C LYS A 433 -11.88 15.99 -15.68
N GLY A 434 -13.19 15.99 -15.62
CA GLY A 434 -13.93 17.20 -15.33
C GLY A 434 -15.44 17.05 -15.45
N PRO A 435 -16.17 18.11 -15.09
CA PRO A 435 -17.61 18.15 -15.16
C PRO A 435 -18.11 18.31 -16.61
N PHE A 436 -19.32 17.78 -16.85
CA PHE A 436 -20.11 18.08 -18.05
C PHE A 436 -21.60 18.14 -17.72
N SER A 437 -22.36 18.93 -18.50
CA SER A 437 -23.79 19.07 -18.28
C SER A 437 -24.60 18.15 -19.19
N LEU A 438 -25.51 17.39 -18.60
CA LEU A 438 -26.45 16.54 -19.34
C LEU A 438 -27.81 16.53 -18.61
N PHE A 439 -28.91 16.75 -19.34
CA PHE A 439 -30.28 16.81 -18.78
C PHE A 439 -30.45 17.81 -17.64
N GLY A 440 -29.75 18.96 -17.70
CA GLY A 440 -29.81 20.00 -16.69
C GLY A 440 -29.08 19.71 -15.37
N ARG A 441 -28.26 18.63 -15.32
CA ARG A 441 -27.47 18.25 -14.17
C ARG A 441 -25.97 18.17 -14.54
N THR A 442 -25.12 18.33 -13.54
CA THR A 442 -23.67 18.19 -13.68
C THR A 442 -23.26 16.76 -13.40
N HIS A 443 -22.49 16.18 -14.30
CA HIS A 443 -21.91 14.85 -14.29
C HIS A 443 -20.40 14.96 -14.34
N GLU A 444 -19.69 13.86 -14.14
CA GLU A 444 -18.23 13.84 -14.20
C GLU A 444 -17.74 12.80 -15.22
N LEU A 445 -16.68 13.11 -15.94
CA LEU A 445 -16.04 12.25 -16.93
C LEU A 445 -14.55 12.19 -16.69
N VAL A 446 -13.96 11.01 -16.83
CA VAL A 446 -12.51 10.82 -16.96
C VAL A 446 -12.22 10.02 -18.23
N LEU A 447 -11.18 10.46 -18.94
CA LEU A 447 -10.62 9.80 -20.12
C LEU A 447 -9.11 9.72 -19.94
N GLY A 448 -8.53 8.55 -20.18
CA GLY A 448 -7.11 8.38 -19.94
C GLY A 448 -6.45 7.34 -20.85
N TYR A 449 -5.14 7.45 -20.91
CA TYR A 449 -4.27 6.52 -21.62
C TYR A 449 -3.03 6.22 -20.77
N ASN A 450 -2.67 4.93 -20.72
CA ASN A 450 -1.45 4.45 -20.08
C ASN A 450 -0.64 3.60 -21.06
N TYR A 451 0.66 3.80 -21.06
CA TYR A 451 1.64 2.97 -21.77
C TYR A 451 2.70 2.53 -20.77
N SER A 452 3.01 1.24 -20.73
CA SER A 452 4.09 0.70 -19.91
C SER A 452 4.89 -0.33 -20.71
N HIS A 453 6.21 -0.27 -20.58
CA HIS A 453 7.13 -1.22 -21.20
C HIS A 453 8.21 -1.62 -20.19
N ALA A 454 8.38 -2.93 -20.00
CA ALA A 454 9.39 -3.47 -19.10
C ALA A 454 10.28 -4.49 -19.82
N THR A 455 11.56 -4.45 -19.51
CA THR A 455 12.54 -5.46 -19.93
C THR A 455 13.24 -6.00 -18.70
N THR A 456 13.29 -7.34 -18.61
CA THR A 456 13.89 -8.01 -17.46
C THR A 456 14.86 -9.05 -17.92
N ARG A 457 16.09 -8.98 -17.43
CA ARG A 457 17.10 -10.02 -17.63
C ARG A 457 17.43 -10.67 -16.31
N SER A 458 17.31 -12.00 -16.24
CA SER A 458 17.72 -12.82 -15.10
C SER A 458 18.77 -13.82 -15.53
N LYS A 459 19.87 -13.90 -14.75
CA LYS A 459 20.96 -14.84 -14.97
C LYS A 459 21.11 -15.71 -13.74
N ARG A 460 21.29 -17.01 -13.95
CA ARG A 460 21.62 -17.97 -12.90
C ARG A 460 22.95 -18.64 -13.19
N ILE A 461 23.77 -18.75 -12.15
CA ILE A 461 25.05 -19.46 -12.11
C ILE A 461 24.95 -20.44 -10.94
N ASP A 462 25.29 -21.69 -11.18
CA ASP A 462 25.26 -22.73 -10.15
C ASP A 462 26.68 -23.08 -9.71
N GLY A 463 26.87 -23.23 -8.40
CA GLY A 463 28.06 -23.75 -7.78
C GLY A 463 27.77 -25.13 -7.17
N THR A 464 28.69 -26.05 -7.25
CA THR A 464 28.49 -27.40 -6.74
C THR A 464 29.15 -27.54 -5.36
N THR A 465 28.43 -28.15 -4.42
CA THR A 465 28.97 -28.64 -3.15
C THR A 465 28.55 -30.10 -2.96
N THR A 466 29.46 -30.92 -2.43
CA THR A 466 29.22 -32.36 -2.27
C THR A 466 28.86 -32.76 -0.84
N LYS A 467 28.67 -31.78 0.05
CA LYS A 467 28.39 -32.09 1.45
C LYS A 467 26.89 -32.20 1.73
N VAL A 468 26.59 -33.10 2.64
CA VAL A 468 25.28 -33.26 3.30
C VAL A 468 25.32 -32.45 4.59
N ILE A 469 24.20 -31.85 4.98
CA ILE A 469 24.01 -31.35 6.36
C ILE A 469 23.80 -32.59 7.25
N ASP A 470 24.74 -32.87 8.13
CA ASP A 470 24.71 -34.11 8.95
C ASP A 470 23.60 -34.06 10.00
N ASP A 471 23.27 -32.88 10.54
CA ASP A 471 22.20 -32.67 11.50
C ASP A 471 21.59 -31.27 11.32
N VAL A 472 20.40 -31.19 10.73
CA VAL A 472 19.67 -29.92 10.50
C VAL A 472 19.25 -29.22 11.78
N LEU A 473 19.09 -29.97 12.91
CA LEU A 473 18.68 -29.41 14.19
C LEU A 473 19.84 -28.72 14.93
N ASN A 474 21.07 -29.14 14.68
CA ASN A 474 22.30 -28.62 15.28
C ASN A 474 23.27 -28.04 14.24
N TRP A 475 22.76 -27.65 13.07
CA TRP A 475 23.61 -27.09 12.02
C TRP A 475 24.12 -25.69 12.39
N ASN A 476 25.41 -25.47 12.15
CA ASN A 476 26.10 -24.21 12.46
C ASN A 476 26.05 -23.17 11.30
N ASN A 477 25.26 -23.42 10.28
CA ASN A 477 25.12 -22.57 9.10
C ASN A 477 26.43 -22.33 8.33
N SER A 478 27.29 -23.35 8.28
CA SER A 478 28.61 -23.24 7.62
C SER A 478 28.89 -24.45 6.75
N MET A 479 28.93 -24.22 5.46
CA MET A 479 29.33 -25.17 4.43
C MET A 479 30.45 -24.58 3.59
N PRO A 480 31.26 -25.38 2.91
CA PRO A 480 32.28 -24.88 2.01
C PRO A 480 31.68 -24.03 0.90
N TYR A 481 32.27 -22.86 0.68
CA TYR A 481 31.88 -22.02 -0.46
C TYR A 481 32.27 -22.75 -1.77
N PRO A 482 31.37 -22.81 -2.77
CA PRO A 482 31.69 -23.44 -4.04
C PRO A 482 32.91 -22.79 -4.71
N THR A 483 33.80 -23.61 -5.22
CA THR A 483 34.98 -23.15 -5.98
C THR A 483 34.76 -23.22 -7.49
N ASP A 484 33.80 -24.03 -7.91
CA ASP A 484 33.41 -24.27 -9.31
C ASP A 484 32.04 -23.65 -9.56
N TRP A 485 32.01 -22.60 -10.35
CA TRP A 485 30.77 -21.91 -10.74
C TRP A 485 30.55 -22.06 -12.24
N ALA A 486 29.41 -22.62 -12.62
CA ALA A 486 29.01 -22.81 -14.02
C ALA A 486 27.73 -22.00 -14.34
N TRP A 487 27.75 -21.34 -15.49
CA TRP A 487 26.52 -20.71 -15.98
C TRP A 487 25.44 -21.78 -16.22
N TRP A 488 24.24 -21.53 -15.68
CA TRP A 488 23.11 -22.44 -15.81
C TRP A 488 22.05 -21.91 -16.77
N SER A 489 21.58 -20.68 -16.59
CA SER A 489 20.51 -20.15 -17.43
C SER A 489 20.49 -18.63 -17.51
N THR A 490 19.88 -18.14 -18.57
CA THR A 490 19.52 -16.73 -18.74
C THR A 490 18.08 -16.67 -19.26
N PHE A 491 17.30 -15.76 -18.70
CA PHE A 491 15.95 -15.39 -19.14
C PHE A 491 15.93 -13.92 -19.52
N ASP A 492 15.49 -13.61 -20.74
CA ASP A 492 15.22 -12.26 -21.22
C ASP A 492 13.72 -12.10 -21.45
N ILE A 493 13.06 -11.28 -20.64
CA ILE A 493 11.62 -11.05 -20.67
C ILE A 493 11.35 -9.63 -21.15
N LYS A 494 10.36 -9.46 -22.01
CA LYS A 494 9.84 -8.17 -22.44
C LYS A 494 8.34 -8.17 -22.28
N SER A 495 7.80 -7.13 -21.69
CA SER A 495 6.37 -6.91 -21.59
C SER A 495 6.00 -5.50 -22.01
N THR A 496 4.90 -5.34 -22.71
CA THR A 496 4.36 -4.05 -23.14
C THR A 496 2.87 -4.04 -22.88
N GLN A 497 2.38 -3.00 -22.27
CA GLN A 497 0.96 -2.78 -22.03
C GLN A 497 0.57 -1.40 -22.57
N LYS A 498 -0.54 -1.33 -23.30
CA LYS A 498 -1.21 -0.12 -23.77
C LYS A 498 -2.64 -0.16 -23.28
N VAL A 499 -3.11 0.90 -22.67
CA VAL A 499 -4.42 0.98 -22.05
C VAL A 499 -5.08 2.29 -22.41
N SER A 500 -6.31 2.21 -22.96
CA SER A 500 -7.21 3.37 -23.02
C SER A 500 -8.38 3.11 -22.06
N TYR A 501 -8.75 4.11 -21.26
CA TYR A 501 -9.87 3.94 -20.32
C TYR A 501 -10.75 5.19 -20.27
N ALA A 502 -12.01 4.94 -19.94
CA ALA A 502 -13.00 5.98 -19.71
C ALA A 502 -13.88 5.60 -18.53
N ALA A 503 -14.28 6.58 -17.71
CA ALA A 503 -15.32 6.40 -16.71
C ALA A 503 -16.17 7.66 -16.59
N VAL A 504 -17.46 7.47 -16.31
CA VAL A 504 -18.43 8.54 -16.13
C VAL A 504 -19.19 8.33 -14.84
N ILE A 505 -19.41 9.42 -14.10
CA ILE A 505 -20.38 9.46 -13.00
C ILE A 505 -21.61 10.22 -13.49
N LEU A 506 -22.72 9.49 -13.62
CA LEU A 506 -24.02 10.05 -13.95
C LEU A 506 -24.80 10.27 -12.65
N LYS A 507 -25.26 11.50 -12.41
CA LYS A 507 -26.02 11.93 -11.23
C LYS A 507 -27.47 12.27 -11.60
N PRO A 508 -28.36 11.26 -11.77
CA PRO A 508 -29.75 11.50 -12.14
C PRO A 508 -30.55 12.25 -11.07
N THR A 509 -30.22 12.03 -9.79
CA THR A 509 -30.73 12.75 -8.63
C THR A 509 -29.57 13.16 -7.72
N ASP A 510 -29.83 13.88 -6.66
CA ASP A 510 -28.79 14.26 -5.68
C ASP A 510 -28.31 13.04 -4.87
N ALA A 511 -29.18 12.04 -4.68
CA ALA A 511 -28.89 10.85 -3.89
C ALA A 511 -28.40 9.67 -4.73
N LEU A 512 -28.64 9.63 -6.06
CA LEU A 512 -28.35 8.47 -6.90
C LEU A 512 -27.24 8.77 -7.89
N ASN A 513 -26.18 7.94 -7.86
CA ASN A 513 -25.07 8.01 -8.82
C ASN A 513 -24.89 6.65 -9.51
N PHE A 514 -24.70 6.68 -10.84
CA PHE A 514 -24.21 5.56 -11.62
C PHE A 514 -22.77 5.84 -12.03
N ILE A 515 -21.87 4.91 -11.75
CA ILE A 515 -20.46 4.99 -12.12
C ILE A 515 -20.21 3.89 -13.14
N LEU A 516 -20.04 4.30 -14.40
CA LEU A 516 -19.84 3.37 -15.51
C LEU A 516 -18.45 3.61 -16.10
N GLY A 517 -17.76 2.55 -16.43
CA GLY A 517 -16.44 2.65 -17.04
C GLY A 517 -16.08 1.45 -17.89
N ALA A 518 -15.11 1.65 -18.74
CA ALA A 518 -14.49 0.58 -19.49
C ALA A 518 -13.01 0.89 -19.74
N ARG A 519 -12.23 -0.17 -19.82
CA ARG A 519 -10.85 -0.14 -20.23
C ARG A 519 -10.63 -1.08 -21.40
N VAL A 520 -9.83 -0.65 -22.37
CA VAL A 520 -9.34 -1.48 -23.48
C VAL A 520 -7.85 -1.64 -23.31
N THR A 521 -7.37 -2.87 -23.32
CA THR A 521 -5.96 -3.21 -23.07
C THR A 521 -5.40 -4.04 -24.21
N ASP A 522 -4.24 -3.62 -24.72
CA ASP A 522 -3.33 -4.44 -25.51
C ASP A 522 -2.14 -4.85 -24.63
N TYR A 523 -1.81 -6.13 -24.63
CA TYR A 523 -0.70 -6.67 -23.86
C TYR A 523 0.13 -7.62 -24.72
N ASP A 524 1.43 -7.32 -24.83
CA ASP A 524 2.42 -8.16 -25.49
C ASP A 524 3.45 -8.62 -24.46
N TRP A 525 3.74 -9.91 -24.44
CA TRP A 525 4.73 -10.50 -23.57
C TRP A 525 5.53 -11.56 -24.30
N GLN A 526 6.85 -11.58 -24.05
CA GLN A 526 7.76 -12.60 -24.58
C GLN A 526 8.88 -12.93 -23.61
N ILE A 527 9.32 -14.17 -23.66
CA ILE A 527 10.50 -14.65 -22.96
C ILE A 527 11.42 -15.46 -23.90
N ASP A 528 12.68 -15.09 -23.93
CA ASP A 528 13.78 -15.90 -24.47
C ASP A 528 14.50 -16.60 -23.32
N ARG A 529 14.66 -17.93 -23.46
CA ARG A 529 15.23 -18.76 -22.42
C ARG A 529 16.37 -19.58 -22.98
N VAL A 530 17.53 -19.51 -22.32
CA VAL A 530 18.71 -20.31 -22.63
C VAL A 530 19.18 -20.98 -21.34
N ASN A 531 19.45 -22.26 -21.38
CA ASN A 531 20.12 -22.98 -20.29
C ASN A 531 21.38 -23.67 -20.78
N ALA A 532 22.16 -24.24 -19.86
CA ALA A 532 23.43 -24.90 -20.17
C ALA A 532 23.31 -26.10 -21.14
N LEU A 533 22.10 -26.64 -21.32
CA LEU A 533 21.87 -27.81 -22.17
C LEU A 533 21.41 -27.39 -23.57
N ARG A 534 20.60 -26.35 -23.69
CA ARG A 534 19.98 -25.93 -24.98
C ARG A 534 19.37 -24.53 -24.95
N GLN A 535 19.21 -23.95 -26.13
CA GLN A 535 18.23 -22.87 -26.35
C GLN A 535 16.83 -23.45 -26.26
N LEU A 536 16.00 -22.90 -25.40
CA LEU A 536 14.59 -23.24 -25.31
C LEU A 536 13.76 -22.44 -26.32
N PRO A 537 12.64 -22.96 -26.81
CA PRO A 537 11.75 -22.20 -27.66
C PRO A 537 11.32 -20.89 -26.97
N ARG A 538 11.24 -19.80 -27.76
CA ARG A 538 10.62 -18.57 -27.29
C ARG A 538 9.16 -18.82 -26.97
N ILE A 539 8.70 -18.30 -25.82
CA ILE A 539 7.28 -18.21 -25.52
C ILE A 539 6.87 -16.75 -25.69
N SER A 540 5.74 -16.53 -26.34
CA SER A 540 5.14 -15.20 -26.48
C SER A 540 3.63 -15.29 -26.44
N THR A 541 2.99 -14.29 -25.89
CA THR A 541 1.54 -14.11 -25.92
C THR A 541 1.20 -12.67 -26.23
N THR A 542 0.18 -12.50 -27.08
CA THR A 542 -0.39 -11.19 -27.40
C THR A 542 -1.88 -11.27 -27.12
N ASN A 543 -2.37 -10.37 -26.30
CA ASN A 543 -3.79 -10.13 -26.03
C ASN A 543 -4.10 -8.72 -26.51
N SER A 544 -4.99 -8.57 -27.46
CA SER A 544 -5.31 -7.28 -28.06
C SER A 544 -6.80 -6.99 -27.98
N GLY A 545 -7.13 -5.74 -27.62
CA GLY A 545 -8.50 -5.27 -27.53
C GLY A 545 -9.29 -5.87 -26.35
N GLU A 546 -8.62 -6.33 -25.29
CA GLU A 546 -9.29 -6.87 -24.10
C GLU A 546 -10.10 -5.77 -23.40
N VAL A 547 -11.42 -5.94 -23.39
CA VAL A 547 -12.35 -4.97 -22.81
C VAL A 547 -12.69 -5.37 -21.39
N ILE A 548 -12.42 -4.48 -20.44
CA ILE A 548 -12.68 -4.66 -19.01
C ILE A 548 -13.76 -3.68 -18.58
N PRO A 549 -14.99 -4.13 -18.35
CA PRO A 549 -16.08 -3.28 -17.89
C PRO A 549 -16.00 -3.01 -16.38
N TYR A 550 -16.55 -1.86 -16.00
CA TYR A 550 -16.80 -1.44 -14.62
C TYR A 550 -18.20 -0.85 -14.52
N ALA A 551 -18.96 -1.27 -13.53
CA ALA A 551 -20.25 -0.68 -13.21
C ALA A 551 -20.42 -0.58 -11.70
N GLY A 552 -20.82 0.60 -11.22
CA GLY A 552 -21.15 0.87 -9.83
C GLY A 552 -22.43 1.71 -9.72
N VAL A 553 -23.16 1.52 -8.66
CA VAL A 553 -24.28 2.37 -8.27
C VAL A 553 -24.14 2.71 -6.81
N THR A 554 -24.32 3.97 -6.46
CA THR A 554 -24.41 4.43 -5.07
C THR A 554 -25.75 5.16 -4.88
N TYR A 555 -26.35 4.96 -3.70
CA TYR A 555 -27.57 5.64 -3.29
C TYR A 555 -27.42 6.13 -1.85
N ASP A 556 -27.47 7.45 -1.67
CA ASP A 556 -27.40 8.10 -0.38
C ASP A 556 -28.74 7.94 0.35
N LEU A 557 -28.73 7.21 1.46
CA LEU A 557 -29.92 7.02 2.32
C LEU A 557 -30.20 8.29 3.12
N ASP A 558 -29.13 8.96 3.54
CA ASP A 558 -29.09 10.22 4.25
C ASP A 558 -27.70 10.87 4.07
N ASP A 559 -27.43 11.96 4.81
CA ASP A 559 -26.18 12.73 4.75
C ASP A 559 -24.95 11.91 5.20
N TYR A 560 -25.15 10.79 5.89
CA TYR A 560 -24.09 9.99 6.50
C TYR A 560 -23.92 8.62 5.86
N HIS A 561 -24.99 8.03 5.28
CA HIS A 561 -25.02 6.65 4.84
C HIS A 561 -25.28 6.50 3.36
N THR A 562 -24.48 5.69 2.68
CA THR A 562 -24.61 5.34 1.26
C THR A 562 -24.65 3.82 1.10
N VAL A 563 -25.66 3.29 0.44
CA VAL A 563 -25.65 1.89 -0.04
C VAL A 563 -25.09 1.85 -1.45
N TYR A 564 -24.42 0.75 -1.79
CA TYR A 564 -23.82 0.60 -3.10
C TYR A 564 -23.87 -0.84 -3.61
N ALA A 565 -23.77 -0.97 -4.92
CA ALA A 565 -23.43 -2.23 -5.57
C ALA A 565 -22.43 -1.98 -6.69
N SER A 566 -21.53 -2.94 -6.93
CA SER A 566 -20.56 -2.86 -8.02
C SER A 566 -20.27 -4.19 -8.69
N TYR A 567 -19.88 -4.09 -9.95
CA TYR A 567 -19.37 -5.14 -10.80
C TYR A 567 -18.08 -4.69 -11.44
N THR A 568 -17.04 -5.51 -11.36
CA THR A 568 -15.75 -5.25 -12.00
C THR A 568 -15.13 -6.53 -12.52
N ASP A 569 -14.45 -6.42 -13.65
CA ASP A 569 -13.65 -7.49 -14.22
C ASP A 569 -12.16 -7.18 -14.11
N ILE A 570 -11.36 -8.22 -14.30
CA ILE A 570 -9.92 -8.17 -14.50
C ILE A 570 -9.50 -9.38 -15.33
N PHE A 571 -8.39 -9.28 -16.05
CA PHE A 571 -7.79 -10.42 -16.71
C PHE A 571 -6.32 -10.56 -16.41
N LYS A 572 -5.81 -11.79 -16.53
CA LYS A 572 -4.39 -12.10 -16.40
C LYS A 572 -3.95 -13.01 -17.52
N PRO A 573 -3.03 -12.60 -18.40
CA PRO A 573 -2.40 -13.47 -19.37
C PRO A 573 -1.72 -14.66 -18.71
N GLN A 574 -1.73 -15.83 -19.38
CA GLN A 574 -1.14 -17.07 -18.88
C GLN A 574 -0.04 -17.58 -19.85
N PRO A 575 1.05 -16.83 -20.03
CA PRO A 575 2.05 -17.14 -21.06
C PRO A 575 2.75 -18.48 -20.86
N TYR A 576 2.83 -18.98 -19.63
CA TYR A 576 3.44 -20.27 -19.28
C TYR A 576 2.46 -21.44 -19.28
N SER A 577 1.15 -21.20 -19.36
CA SER A 577 0.14 -22.23 -19.40
C SER A 577 -0.07 -22.62 -20.87
N LEU A 578 0.68 -23.60 -21.36
CA LEU A 578 0.67 -24.02 -22.76
C LEU A 578 -0.23 -25.24 -22.95
N ASP A 579 -1.00 -25.26 -24.04
CA ASP A 579 -1.75 -26.43 -24.45
C ASP A 579 -0.84 -27.50 -25.11
N VAL A 580 -1.43 -28.62 -25.58
CA VAL A 580 -0.68 -29.72 -26.20
C VAL A 580 0.08 -29.27 -27.46
N SER A 581 -0.36 -28.21 -28.14
CA SER A 581 0.27 -27.64 -29.32
C SER A 581 1.37 -26.62 -29.02
N GLY A 582 1.58 -26.25 -27.74
CA GLY A 582 2.50 -25.24 -27.31
C GLY A 582 1.96 -23.80 -27.43
N LYS A 583 0.65 -23.63 -27.66
CA LYS A 583 -0.02 -22.32 -27.63
C LYS A 583 -0.40 -21.95 -26.19
N SER A 584 -0.18 -20.69 -25.80
CA SER A 584 -0.65 -20.18 -24.50
C SER A 584 -2.17 -20.25 -24.40
N LEU A 585 -2.68 -20.62 -23.22
CA LEU A 585 -4.12 -20.59 -22.93
C LEU A 585 -4.65 -19.15 -23.02
N GLU A 586 -5.97 -19.03 -23.25
CA GLU A 586 -6.67 -17.76 -23.13
C GLU A 586 -6.42 -17.14 -21.75
N PRO A 587 -6.47 -15.82 -21.59
CA PRO A 587 -6.26 -15.18 -20.30
C PRO A 587 -7.18 -15.74 -19.23
N LEU A 588 -6.64 -15.88 -18.03
CA LEU A 588 -7.45 -16.05 -16.84
C LEU A 588 -8.30 -14.79 -16.66
N THR A 589 -9.58 -14.95 -16.40
CA THR A 589 -10.51 -13.85 -16.12
C THR A 589 -10.95 -13.88 -14.67
N GLY A 590 -11.18 -12.70 -14.09
CA GLY A 590 -11.66 -12.55 -12.73
C GLY A 590 -12.81 -11.56 -12.65
N GLN A 591 -13.89 -11.95 -11.98
CA GLN A 591 -15.08 -11.14 -11.78
C GLN A 591 -15.27 -10.86 -10.30
N SER A 592 -15.61 -9.63 -9.96
CA SER A 592 -15.94 -9.20 -8.59
C SER A 592 -17.32 -8.57 -8.55
N TYR A 593 -18.15 -9.09 -7.66
CA TYR A 593 -19.44 -8.54 -7.30
C TYR A 593 -19.36 -8.09 -5.84
N GLU A 594 -19.81 -6.89 -5.57
CA GLU A 594 -19.82 -6.33 -4.21
C GLU A 594 -21.10 -5.54 -3.98
N VAL A 595 -21.70 -5.70 -2.80
CA VAL A 595 -22.82 -4.90 -2.32
C VAL A 595 -22.57 -4.53 -0.87
N GLY A 596 -22.86 -3.29 -0.49
CA GLY A 596 -22.55 -2.86 0.87
C GLY A 596 -23.21 -1.56 1.28
N ILE A 597 -22.89 -1.15 2.50
CA ILE A 597 -23.22 0.14 3.06
C ILE A 597 -21.98 0.80 3.61
N LYS A 598 -21.85 2.09 3.40
CA LYS A 598 -20.77 2.93 3.93
C LYS A 598 -21.34 4.10 4.71
N GLY A 599 -20.63 4.44 5.78
CA GLY A 599 -20.94 5.59 6.61
C GLY A 599 -19.73 6.51 6.75
N GLU A 600 -20.00 7.83 6.77
CA GLU A 600 -19.03 8.89 6.96
C GLU A 600 -19.55 9.82 8.07
N TYR A 601 -18.78 9.96 9.16
CA TYR A 601 -19.23 10.62 10.38
C TYR A 601 -18.23 11.69 10.84
N PHE A 602 -18.70 12.61 11.70
CA PHE A 602 -17.86 13.63 12.35
C PHE A 602 -17.05 14.47 11.36
N ASP A 603 -17.70 15.01 10.32
CA ASP A 603 -17.06 15.81 9.27
C ASP A 603 -15.91 15.05 8.57
N ARG A 604 -16.17 13.82 8.13
CA ARG A 604 -15.24 12.90 7.45
C ARG A 604 -14.10 12.34 8.30
N ARG A 605 -14.15 12.55 9.62
CA ARG A 605 -13.12 12.04 10.53
C ARG A 605 -13.22 10.56 10.83
N LEU A 606 -14.38 9.93 10.60
CA LEU A 606 -14.62 8.50 10.79
C LEU A 606 -15.34 7.92 9.57
N ASN A 607 -14.77 6.89 9.00
CA ASN A 607 -15.38 6.08 7.94
C ASN A 607 -15.66 4.67 8.46
N ALA A 608 -16.81 4.11 8.11
CA ALA A 608 -17.19 2.73 8.39
C ALA A 608 -17.81 2.07 7.16
N SER A 609 -17.60 0.78 6.98
CA SER A 609 -18.18 0.03 5.86
C SER A 609 -18.51 -1.41 6.23
N LEU A 610 -19.56 -1.93 5.59
CA LEU A 610 -19.92 -3.34 5.55
C LEU A 610 -20.08 -3.73 4.10
N ALA A 611 -19.36 -4.75 3.64
CA ALA A 611 -19.41 -5.27 2.27
C ALA A 611 -19.68 -6.78 2.27
N LEU A 612 -20.56 -7.22 1.38
CA LEU A 612 -20.72 -8.61 0.96
C LEU A 612 -20.10 -8.73 -0.42
N PHE A 613 -19.24 -9.73 -0.62
CA PHE A 613 -18.53 -9.89 -1.89
C PHE A 613 -18.54 -11.32 -2.39
N GLN A 614 -18.49 -11.44 -3.73
CA GLN A 614 -18.22 -12.68 -4.44
C GLN A 614 -17.18 -12.42 -5.53
N LEU A 615 -16.12 -13.21 -5.55
CA LEU A 615 -15.10 -13.20 -6.59
C LEU A 615 -15.13 -14.54 -7.33
N LYS A 616 -15.10 -14.50 -8.66
CA LYS A 616 -15.02 -15.68 -9.51
C LYS A 616 -13.78 -15.61 -10.39
N GLN A 617 -13.17 -16.75 -10.59
CA GLN A 617 -12.03 -16.93 -11.49
C GLN A 617 -12.38 -17.97 -12.54
N ASP A 618 -12.10 -17.69 -13.80
CA ASP A 618 -12.31 -18.60 -14.92
C ASP A 618 -11.03 -18.72 -15.75
N ASN A 619 -10.96 -19.73 -16.62
CA ASN A 619 -9.80 -20.04 -17.48
C ASN A 619 -8.51 -20.36 -16.73
N LEU A 620 -8.57 -20.90 -15.52
CA LEU A 620 -7.36 -21.32 -14.80
C LEU A 620 -6.69 -22.51 -15.50
N GLY A 621 -5.36 -22.42 -15.76
CA GLY A 621 -4.59 -23.53 -16.32
C GLY A 621 -4.50 -24.69 -15.32
N GLU A 622 -4.93 -25.90 -15.76
CA GLU A 622 -4.80 -27.16 -15.03
C GLU A 622 -3.95 -28.14 -15.85
N ASN A 623 -3.01 -28.81 -15.23
CA ASN A 623 -2.19 -29.85 -15.86
C ASN A 623 -3.06 -31.01 -16.38
N THR A 624 -2.76 -31.49 -17.57
CA THR A 624 -3.54 -32.55 -18.24
C THR A 624 -2.98 -33.96 -18.03
N GLY A 625 -1.75 -34.10 -17.52
CA GLY A 625 -1.00 -35.36 -17.52
C GLY A 625 -0.39 -35.74 -18.88
N ILE A 626 -0.53 -34.91 -19.91
CA ILE A 626 -0.06 -35.16 -21.27
C ILE A 626 1.10 -34.23 -21.57
N MET A 627 2.19 -34.78 -22.14
CA MET A 627 3.35 -33.96 -22.52
C MET A 627 3.04 -33.15 -23.79
N GLY A 628 3.29 -31.84 -23.72
CA GLY A 628 3.16 -30.92 -24.84
C GLY A 628 4.36 -30.98 -25.78
N VAL A 629 4.27 -30.27 -26.90
CA VAL A 629 5.35 -30.19 -27.93
C VAL A 629 6.64 -29.53 -27.40
N ASP A 630 6.57 -28.76 -26.32
CA ASP A 630 7.70 -28.09 -25.65
C ASP A 630 8.45 -28.99 -24.66
N GLY A 631 7.94 -30.23 -24.44
CA GLY A 631 8.50 -31.19 -23.49
C GLY A 631 8.13 -30.95 -22.03
N PHE A 632 7.14 -30.11 -21.77
CA PHE A 632 6.50 -29.93 -20.47
C PHE A 632 5.07 -30.46 -20.48
N GLU A 633 4.49 -30.65 -19.32
CA GLU A 633 3.10 -31.09 -19.21
C GLU A 633 2.16 -30.00 -19.73
N ALA A 634 1.32 -30.38 -20.70
CA ALA A 634 0.33 -29.48 -21.31
C ALA A 634 -0.77 -29.12 -20.30
N MET A 635 -1.31 -27.92 -20.42
CA MET A 635 -2.40 -27.41 -19.60
C MET A 635 -3.69 -27.26 -20.39
N ARG A 636 -4.80 -27.28 -19.67
CA ARG A 636 -6.15 -26.95 -20.21
C ARG A 636 -6.80 -25.91 -19.30
N ALA A 637 -7.63 -25.06 -19.90
CA ALA A 637 -8.43 -24.10 -19.15
C ALA A 637 -9.58 -24.81 -18.40
N ILE A 638 -9.72 -24.49 -17.12
CA ILE A 638 -10.83 -24.94 -16.26
C ILE A 638 -11.46 -23.74 -15.55
N LYS A 639 -12.65 -23.97 -14.94
CA LYS A 639 -13.18 -23.02 -13.95
C LYS A 639 -12.25 -22.98 -12.76
N GLY A 640 -11.86 -21.77 -12.36
CA GLY A 640 -11.04 -21.55 -11.18
C GLY A 640 -11.85 -21.52 -9.88
N ALA A 641 -11.35 -20.79 -8.91
CA ALA A 641 -11.98 -20.68 -7.60
C ALA A 641 -13.07 -19.60 -7.55
N THR A 642 -14.06 -19.85 -6.70
CA THR A 642 -15.04 -18.84 -6.27
C THR A 642 -14.83 -18.55 -4.80
N THR A 643 -14.69 -17.27 -4.45
CA THR A 643 -14.60 -16.80 -3.06
C THR A 643 -15.83 -15.98 -2.71
N ASN A 644 -16.48 -16.31 -1.59
CA ASN A 644 -17.56 -15.52 -1.01
C ASN A 644 -17.13 -15.01 0.35
N GLY A 645 -17.59 -13.83 0.76
CA GLY A 645 -17.24 -13.31 2.07
C GLY A 645 -17.99 -12.06 2.50
N ILE A 646 -17.67 -11.67 3.74
CA ILE A 646 -18.19 -10.47 4.41
C ILE A 646 -16.99 -9.72 4.94
N GLU A 647 -16.98 -8.41 4.78
CA GLU A 647 -15.94 -7.51 5.26
C GLU A 647 -16.55 -6.34 6.02
N LEU A 648 -16.05 -6.11 7.23
CA LEU A 648 -16.37 -4.96 8.08
C LEU A 648 -15.09 -4.16 8.26
N GLU A 649 -15.15 -2.84 8.09
CA GLU A 649 -14.01 -1.94 8.31
C GLU A 649 -14.46 -0.64 8.93
N MET A 650 -13.62 -0.08 9.81
CA MET A 650 -13.80 1.23 10.42
C MET A 650 -12.44 1.90 10.58
N ALA A 651 -12.30 3.15 10.13
CA ALA A 651 -11.06 3.90 10.20
C ALA A 651 -11.32 5.38 10.48
N GLY A 652 -10.58 5.96 11.44
CA GLY A 652 -10.65 7.36 11.82
C GLY A 652 -10.83 7.61 13.31
N GLU A 653 -11.33 8.79 13.65
CA GLU A 653 -11.51 9.27 15.01
C GLU A 653 -12.90 8.92 15.53
N VAL A 654 -12.98 8.00 16.51
CA VAL A 654 -14.25 7.55 17.11
C VAL A 654 -14.76 8.48 18.23
N LEU A 655 -13.82 9.12 18.91
CA LEU A 655 -14.00 10.21 19.86
C LEU A 655 -12.82 11.17 19.70
N PRO A 656 -12.93 12.44 20.17
CA PRO A 656 -11.82 13.38 20.12
C PRO A 656 -10.53 12.74 20.67
N ASP A 657 -9.45 12.85 19.88
CA ASP A 657 -8.13 12.30 20.19
C ASP A 657 -8.04 10.76 20.27
N TRP A 658 -9.10 10.03 19.87
CA TRP A 658 -9.11 8.57 19.82
C TRP A 658 -9.26 8.05 18.41
N ASN A 659 -8.14 7.65 17.81
CA ASN A 659 -8.10 7.05 16.49
C ASN A 659 -8.20 5.51 16.56
N VAL A 660 -8.94 4.94 15.62
CA VAL A 660 -9.09 3.49 15.43
C VAL A 660 -8.99 3.18 13.94
N ASN A 661 -8.30 2.09 13.60
CA ASN A 661 -8.40 1.42 12.32
C ASN A 661 -8.63 -0.06 12.61
N ALA A 662 -9.82 -0.56 12.29
CA ALA A 662 -10.23 -1.93 12.63
C ALA A 662 -10.94 -2.58 11.45
N GLY A 663 -10.75 -3.89 11.29
CA GLY A 663 -11.47 -4.66 10.30
C GLY A 663 -11.59 -6.13 10.63
N TYR A 664 -12.67 -6.71 10.16
CA TYR A 664 -12.96 -8.14 10.25
C TYR A 664 -13.38 -8.66 8.90
N VAL A 665 -12.82 -9.80 8.50
CA VAL A 665 -13.18 -10.50 7.27
C VAL A 665 -13.51 -11.95 7.58
N TYR A 666 -14.62 -12.40 7.02
CA TYR A 666 -14.93 -13.80 6.82
C TYR A 666 -14.90 -14.12 5.35
N GLN A 667 -14.20 -15.19 4.93
CA GLN A 667 -14.09 -15.60 3.54
C GLN A 667 -13.96 -17.12 3.39
N GLU A 668 -14.53 -17.64 2.30
CA GLU A 668 -14.41 -19.03 1.89
C GLU A 668 -14.19 -19.15 0.40
N SER A 669 -13.20 -19.96 0.01
CA SER A 669 -12.85 -20.21 -1.40
C SER A 669 -13.05 -21.67 -1.76
N TYR A 670 -13.76 -21.93 -2.86
CA TYR A 670 -14.06 -23.27 -3.37
C TYR A 670 -13.71 -23.38 -4.85
N ASP A 671 -13.18 -24.52 -5.27
CA ASP A 671 -12.98 -24.86 -6.68
C ASP A 671 -14.30 -25.27 -7.36
N ALA A 672 -14.24 -25.56 -8.66
CA ALA A 672 -15.40 -25.99 -9.46
C ALA A 672 -16.03 -27.32 -8.99
N LYS A 673 -15.32 -28.12 -8.18
CA LYS A 673 -15.79 -29.38 -7.57
C LYS A 673 -16.31 -29.19 -6.15
N ASN A 674 -16.49 -27.95 -5.72
CA ASN A 674 -16.92 -27.59 -4.37
C ASN A 674 -15.94 -28.04 -3.27
N LYS A 675 -14.66 -28.23 -3.61
CA LYS A 675 -13.59 -28.49 -2.65
C LYS A 675 -13.01 -27.17 -2.17
N ARG A 676 -12.81 -27.02 -0.87
CA ARG A 676 -12.18 -25.85 -0.30
C ARG A 676 -10.72 -25.71 -0.78
N VAL A 677 -10.39 -24.54 -1.28
CA VAL A 677 -9.05 -24.13 -1.76
C VAL A 677 -8.54 -22.93 -0.94
N ALA A 678 -7.39 -22.36 -1.28
CA ALA A 678 -6.75 -21.25 -0.55
C ALA A 678 -6.59 -21.53 0.96
N THR A 679 -6.31 -22.79 1.33
CA THR A 679 -6.31 -23.25 2.74
C THR A 679 -5.14 -22.67 3.56
N THR A 680 -4.13 -22.07 2.94
CA THR A 680 -3.04 -21.33 3.61
C THR A 680 -3.49 -19.95 4.10
N GLN A 681 -4.69 -19.49 3.65
CA GLN A 681 -5.30 -18.23 4.08
C GLN A 681 -6.39 -18.50 5.12
N PRO A 682 -6.55 -17.59 6.12
CA PRO A 682 -7.54 -17.76 7.17
C PRO A 682 -8.96 -17.51 6.63
N GLN A 683 -9.96 -18.23 7.15
CA GLN A 683 -11.36 -17.92 6.91
C GLN A 683 -11.82 -16.69 7.69
N HIS A 684 -11.30 -16.52 8.90
CA HIS A 684 -11.59 -15.38 9.75
C HIS A 684 -10.30 -14.61 10.03
N LEU A 685 -10.33 -13.32 9.78
CA LEU A 685 -9.23 -12.41 10.03
C LEU A 685 -9.77 -11.17 10.75
N PHE A 686 -9.18 -10.82 11.88
CA PHE A 686 -9.48 -9.60 12.63
C PHE A 686 -8.20 -8.81 12.86
N LYS A 687 -8.24 -7.52 12.57
CA LYS A 687 -7.13 -6.58 12.83
C LYS A 687 -7.67 -5.31 13.44
N VAL A 688 -6.92 -4.75 14.36
CA VAL A 688 -7.20 -3.43 14.95
C VAL A 688 -5.89 -2.73 15.30
N ALA A 689 -5.83 -1.45 15.01
CA ALA A 689 -4.81 -0.51 15.51
C ALA A 689 -5.53 0.70 16.10
N THR A 690 -5.05 1.20 17.24
CA THR A 690 -5.70 2.31 17.93
C THR A 690 -4.70 3.16 18.69
N THR A 691 -4.99 4.45 18.81
CA THR A 691 -4.27 5.40 19.67
C THR A 691 -5.24 6.34 20.35
N TYR A 692 -4.96 6.66 21.59
CA TYR A 692 -5.72 7.61 22.39
C TYR A 692 -4.78 8.59 23.10
N ARG A 693 -4.95 9.88 22.85
CA ARG A 693 -4.25 10.94 23.57
C ARG A 693 -4.97 11.17 24.89
N LEU A 694 -4.25 11.03 25.98
CA LEU A 694 -4.84 11.14 27.32
C LEU A 694 -5.28 12.58 27.59
N PRO A 695 -6.39 12.79 28.32
CA PRO A 695 -6.93 14.14 28.60
C PRO A 695 -6.20 14.86 29.72
N ALA A 696 -6.52 16.13 29.90
CA ALA A 696 -6.10 17.01 30.99
C ALA A 696 -4.57 17.12 31.15
N GLU A 697 -4.03 16.88 32.33
CA GLU A 697 -2.61 17.00 32.65
C GLU A 697 -1.73 15.96 31.91
N LEU A 698 -2.35 14.88 31.43
CA LEU A 698 -1.69 13.81 30.68
C LEU A 698 -1.76 14.01 29.17
N ASN A 699 -2.20 15.14 28.65
CA ASN A 699 -2.38 15.43 27.23
C ASN A 699 -1.11 15.34 26.37
N LYS A 700 0.05 15.23 27.00
CA LYS A 700 1.34 14.95 26.33
C LYS A 700 1.59 13.47 26.08
N VAL A 701 0.76 12.59 26.63
CA VAL A 701 0.88 11.12 26.50
C VAL A 701 -0.16 10.62 25.52
N THR A 702 0.28 9.88 24.53
CA THR A 702 -0.59 9.05 23.69
C THR A 702 -0.30 7.59 23.98
N VAL A 703 -1.34 6.80 24.20
CA VAL A 703 -1.25 5.35 24.38
C VAL A 703 -2.03 4.64 23.29
N GLY A 704 -1.63 3.43 22.98
CA GLY A 704 -2.33 2.67 21.93
C GLY A 704 -1.75 1.29 21.76
N GLY A 705 -2.10 0.66 20.65
CA GLY A 705 -1.59 -0.63 20.29
C GLY A 705 -2.28 -1.19 19.07
N ASN A 706 -1.94 -2.43 18.78
CA ASN A 706 -2.54 -3.19 17.69
C ASN A 706 -2.76 -4.64 18.08
N MET A 707 -3.71 -5.28 17.41
CA MET A 707 -3.92 -6.72 17.49
C MET A 707 -4.26 -7.25 16.10
N GLN A 708 -3.65 -8.38 15.75
CA GLN A 708 -4.12 -9.22 14.65
C GLN A 708 -4.46 -10.61 15.16
N TRP A 709 -5.62 -11.10 14.76
CA TRP A 709 -6.06 -12.46 15.03
C TRP A 709 -6.50 -13.13 13.73
N GLN A 710 -6.16 -14.40 13.58
CA GLN A 710 -6.60 -15.22 12.46
C GLN A 710 -6.99 -16.62 12.88
N SER A 711 -7.93 -17.21 12.13
CA SER A 711 -8.33 -18.61 12.28
C SER A 711 -7.23 -19.56 11.79
N ALA A 712 -7.39 -20.86 12.10
CA ALA A 712 -6.46 -21.90 11.68
C ALA A 712 -6.37 -22.01 10.15
N THR A 713 -5.14 -22.31 9.65
CA THR A 713 -4.85 -22.52 8.24
C THR A 713 -4.03 -23.79 8.04
N SER A 714 -3.95 -24.30 6.82
CA SER A 714 -3.22 -25.54 6.56
C SER A 714 -2.72 -25.63 5.13
N PHE A 715 -1.71 -26.45 4.91
CA PHE A 715 -1.37 -26.94 3.58
C PHE A 715 -1.21 -28.46 3.59
N VAL A 716 -1.24 -29.07 2.43
CA VAL A 716 -1.05 -30.51 2.24
C VAL A 716 0.23 -30.70 1.41
N ASP A 717 1.16 -31.45 1.96
CA ASP A 717 2.38 -31.84 1.28
C ASP A 717 2.13 -33.14 0.51
N ASN A 718 2.20 -33.08 -0.80
CA ASN A 718 1.99 -34.20 -1.71
C ASN A 718 3.33 -34.70 -2.32
N SER A 719 4.49 -34.23 -1.85
CA SER A 719 5.79 -34.55 -2.45
C SER A 719 6.46 -35.80 -1.87
N PHE A 720 5.75 -36.56 -1.02
CA PHE A 720 6.29 -37.80 -0.48
C PHE A 720 6.33 -38.88 -1.55
N VAL A 721 7.54 -39.45 -1.74
CA VAL A 721 7.77 -40.58 -2.66
C VAL A 721 8.63 -41.65 -1.98
N ASP A 722 8.48 -42.91 -2.43
CA ASP A 722 9.38 -44.01 -2.02
C ASP A 722 10.71 -43.99 -2.81
N ALA A 723 11.57 -45.01 -2.58
CA ALA A 723 12.83 -45.13 -3.28
C ALA A 723 12.72 -45.33 -4.79
N ASP A 724 11.56 -45.81 -5.26
CA ASP A 724 11.24 -46.04 -6.67
C ASP A 724 10.44 -44.88 -7.29
N TYR A 725 10.37 -43.71 -6.57
CA TYR A 725 9.60 -42.53 -6.95
C TYR A 725 8.08 -42.74 -7.04
N ASN A 726 7.55 -43.77 -6.41
CA ASN A 726 6.09 -43.94 -6.30
C ASN A 726 5.54 -42.97 -5.26
N GLN A 727 4.37 -42.38 -5.57
CA GLN A 727 3.69 -41.44 -4.68
C GLN A 727 3.27 -42.10 -3.36
N LEU A 728 3.72 -41.57 -2.23
CA LEU A 728 3.28 -41.95 -0.90
C LEU A 728 2.09 -41.09 -0.44
N PRO A 729 1.39 -41.49 0.66
CA PRO A 729 0.31 -40.69 1.21
C PRO A 729 0.77 -39.27 1.56
N SER A 730 -0.06 -38.29 1.25
CA SER A 730 0.19 -36.88 1.57
C SER A 730 0.05 -36.59 3.07
N HIS A 731 0.80 -35.64 3.55
CA HIS A 731 0.76 -35.18 4.95
C HIS A 731 0.26 -33.76 5.07
N LYS A 732 -0.64 -33.53 6.03
CA LYS A 732 -1.24 -32.22 6.29
C LYS A 732 -0.50 -31.50 7.41
N PHE A 733 -0.06 -30.26 7.13
CA PHE A 733 0.37 -29.32 8.16
C PHE A 733 -0.78 -28.38 8.52
N THR A 734 -0.99 -28.16 9.82
CA THR A 734 -1.98 -27.19 10.31
C THR A 734 -1.31 -26.17 11.23
N ARG A 735 -1.48 -24.89 10.88
CA ARG A 735 -1.16 -23.74 11.73
C ARG A 735 -2.42 -23.43 12.54
N ALA A 736 -2.34 -23.55 13.86
CA ALA A 736 -3.44 -23.22 14.76
C ALA A 736 -3.79 -21.72 14.69
N SER A 737 -5.01 -21.37 15.09
CA SER A 737 -5.40 -19.98 15.27
C SER A 737 -4.48 -19.27 16.28
N TYR A 738 -4.20 -17.99 16.05
CA TYR A 738 -3.37 -17.20 16.95
C TYR A 738 -3.75 -15.71 16.93
N ALA A 739 -3.38 -15.03 18.02
CA ALA A 739 -3.39 -13.57 18.10
C ALA A 739 -1.98 -13.05 18.41
N VAL A 740 -1.62 -11.94 17.82
CA VAL A 740 -0.42 -11.16 18.14
C VAL A 740 -0.85 -9.78 18.54
N VAL A 741 -0.35 -9.28 19.67
CA VAL A 741 -0.71 -7.98 20.24
C VAL A 741 0.55 -7.12 20.36
N GLY A 742 0.45 -5.88 19.93
CA GLY A 742 1.43 -4.82 20.13
C GLY A 742 0.88 -3.71 21.02
N LEU A 743 1.74 -3.04 21.77
CA LEU A 743 1.42 -1.84 22.54
C LEU A 743 2.32 -0.69 22.08
N MET A 744 1.80 0.53 22.15
CA MET A 744 2.57 1.72 21.89
C MET A 744 2.31 2.79 22.94
N SER A 745 3.30 3.62 23.18
CA SER A 745 3.12 4.87 23.90
C SER A 745 4.04 5.93 23.34
N SER A 746 3.57 7.17 23.28
CA SER A 746 4.41 8.31 22.93
C SER A 746 4.25 9.45 23.93
N TYR A 747 5.29 10.28 24.03
CA TYR A 747 5.34 11.46 24.90
C TYR A 747 5.82 12.67 24.13
N ASP A 748 5.01 13.74 24.10
CA ASP A 748 5.34 15.03 23.51
C ASP A 748 6.03 15.89 24.57
N PHE A 749 7.38 15.96 24.57
CA PHE A 749 8.13 16.83 25.50
C PHE A 749 7.77 18.30 25.32
N ASN A 750 7.66 18.70 24.07
CA ASN A 750 7.19 20.00 23.61
C ASN A 750 6.65 19.86 22.16
N GLN A 751 6.32 20.97 21.50
CA GLN A 751 5.79 20.99 20.14
C GLN A 751 6.74 20.40 19.08
N ASN A 752 8.04 20.34 19.38
CA ASN A 752 9.09 19.92 18.45
C ASN A 752 9.62 18.51 18.75
N LEU A 753 9.62 18.06 20.00
CA LEU A 753 10.28 16.83 20.43
C LEU A 753 9.28 15.78 20.93
N LYS A 754 9.22 14.66 20.25
CA LYS A 754 8.38 13.49 20.58
C LYS A 754 9.24 12.24 20.73
N ALA A 755 8.97 11.44 21.75
CA ALA A 755 9.50 10.07 21.86
C ALA A 755 8.37 9.05 21.76
N THR A 756 8.62 7.92 21.10
CA THR A 756 7.67 6.83 20.90
C THR A 756 8.30 5.49 21.25
N VAL A 757 7.56 4.63 21.92
CA VAL A 757 7.94 3.24 22.23
C VAL A 757 6.87 2.32 21.63
N ASN A 758 7.31 1.34 20.82
CA ASN A 758 6.46 0.26 20.30
C ASN A 758 6.97 -1.07 20.87
N LEU A 759 6.10 -1.80 21.54
CA LEU A 759 6.35 -3.14 22.07
C LEU A 759 5.51 -4.13 21.28
N ASN A 760 6.13 -4.89 20.38
CA ASN A 760 5.46 -5.85 19.50
C ASN A 760 5.44 -7.25 20.12
N ASN A 761 4.41 -8.04 19.78
CA ASN A 761 4.21 -9.40 20.29
C ASN A 761 4.39 -9.48 21.82
N VAL A 762 3.63 -8.66 22.55
CA VAL A 762 3.76 -8.44 24.02
C VAL A 762 3.78 -9.74 24.81
N PHE A 763 2.97 -10.73 24.37
CA PHE A 763 2.83 -12.02 25.03
C PHE A 763 3.87 -13.06 24.58
N ASP A 764 4.84 -12.67 23.74
CA ASP A 764 5.86 -13.55 23.15
C ASP A 764 5.27 -14.81 22.49
N ARG A 765 4.12 -14.64 21.81
CA ARG A 765 3.45 -15.74 21.14
C ARG A 765 4.35 -16.33 20.04
N THR A 766 4.62 -17.63 20.10
CA THR A 766 5.25 -18.35 18.99
C THR A 766 4.19 -18.69 17.95
N TYR A 767 4.40 -18.26 16.72
CA TYR A 767 3.50 -18.47 15.58
C TYR A 767 4.29 -18.61 14.29
N TYR A 768 3.63 -19.01 13.21
CA TYR A 768 4.23 -19.06 11.89
C TYR A 768 3.73 -17.88 11.05
N SER A 769 4.65 -17.03 10.59
CA SER A 769 4.36 -15.90 9.69
C SER A 769 4.21 -16.35 8.23
N GLY A 770 4.74 -17.53 7.88
CA GLY A 770 4.60 -18.15 6.57
C GLY A 770 4.41 -19.66 6.65
N ILE A 771 3.59 -20.21 5.76
CA ILE A 771 3.36 -21.66 5.60
C ILE A 771 3.09 -21.98 4.14
N GLY A 772 3.52 -23.18 3.70
CA GLY A 772 3.08 -23.80 2.45
C GLY A 772 3.94 -23.50 1.23
N THR A 773 4.70 -22.42 1.19
CA THR A 773 5.64 -22.17 0.10
C THR A 773 6.76 -23.19 0.14
N TYR A 774 6.93 -23.94 -0.95
CA TYR A 774 7.83 -25.10 -1.01
C TYR A 774 7.63 -26.11 0.15
N ASN A 775 6.38 -26.32 0.62
CA ASN A 775 6.03 -27.19 1.75
C ASN A 775 6.76 -26.85 3.06
N SER A 776 7.14 -25.60 3.25
CA SER A 776 7.96 -25.14 4.37
C SER A 776 7.22 -24.16 5.29
N ILE A 777 7.87 -23.80 6.41
CA ILE A 777 7.33 -22.88 7.42
C ILE A 777 8.33 -21.78 7.76
N TYR A 778 7.82 -20.61 8.14
CA TYR A 778 8.59 -19.48 8.64
C TYR A 778 8.05 -19.02 10.00
N TYR A 779 8.88 -18.91 11.02
CA TYR A 779 8.46 -18.39 12.33
C TYR A 779 8.22 -16.89 12.27
N GLY A 780 7.23 -16.42 13.04
CA GLY A 780 6.98 -15.00 13.25
C GLY A 780 7.89 -14.40 14.32
N ASP A 781 7.98 -13.08 14.33
CA ASP A 781 8.87 -12.34 15.20
C ASP A 781 8.52 -12.56 16.69
N PRO A 782 9.50 -12.82 17.56
CA PRO A 782 9.34 -12.81 19.02
C PRO A 782 8.96 -11.42 19.54
N ARG A 783 8.68 -11.34 20.85
CA ARG A 783 8.53 -10.05 21.51
C ARG A 783 9.75 -9.18 21.25
N ASN A 784 9.50 -7.93 20.82
CA ASN A 784 10.53 -6.95 20.52
C ASN A 784 10.07 -5.54 20.86
N VAL A 785 11.03 -4.66 21.09
CA VAL A 785 10.79 -3.26 21.39
C VAL A 785 11.53 -2.38 20.40
N MET A 786 10.91 -1.26 20.04
CA MET A 786 11.52 -0.17 19.28
C MET A 786 11.27 1.15 20.00
N PHE A 787 12.31 1.93 20.22
CA PHE A 787 12.27 3.28 20.73
C PHE A 787 12.65 4.24 19.61
N ASN A 788 11.90 5.34 19.46
CA ASN A 788 12.13 6.37 18.45
C ASN A 788 12.03 7.76 19.07
N VAL A 789 12.92 8.67 18.67
CA VAL A 789 12.88 10.09 19.05
C VAL A 789 12.85 10.90 17.77
N LYS A 790 11.86 11.80 17.67
CA LYS A 790 11.61 12.68 16.51
C LYS A 790 11.66 14.13 16.96
N TYR A 791 12.49 14.95 16.30
CA TYR A 791 12.53 16.41 16.46
C TYR A 791 12.03 17.06 15.18
N SER A 792 10.94 17.83 15.28
CA SER A 792 10.30 18.56 14.18
C SER A 792 10.60 20.06 14.31
N PHE A 793 10.77 20.77 13.19
CA PHE A 793 11.08 22.18 13.11
C PHE A 793 10.43 22.86 11.92
#